data_04f68764b3964527a49c1c01733e592b
#
_entry.id   04f68764b3964527a49c1c01733e592b
#
_cell.length_a   1.000
_cell.length_b   1.000
_cell.length_c   1.000
_cell.angle_alpha   90.00
_cell.angle_beta   90.00
_cell.angle_gamma   90.00
#
_symmetry.space_group_name_H-M   'P 1'
#
loop_
_entity.id
_entity.type
_entity.pdbx_description
1 polymer ?
#
loop_
_entity_poly.entity_id
_entity_poly.type
_entity_poly.pdbx_seq_one_letter_code
_entity_poly.pdbx_strand_id
1 'polypeptide(L)'
;MLQDAKYLAISGIVGGFLAPVLMSTGSGSHVALFSYYALLNLGIVGIAWRKSWRELNLIGFVFTFVIASLWGGKYYQPRYFSTTEPFLILFFLFYVVISVFYALRQPLNLKGYVDGTLVFGVPLAAFGLQYGLVRNFEYGLAISALCLGLFYILLATILWRRIAGLRAVVESFLAFGVVFGSLAIPLALDGRWTSAAWALEGGAILWIGARQNRLLPRIFGILLQAGSGVSFLLATHLPFRQIPLANSFFVGCLLISLAGLFSSWYLTKKSEILRPWERHAAIPLMVWGIAWWFGAAFLEIDRFVGWQDRVTAVLIHAAVSFLVMDIISRRLAWKQFVYPSLLLLPVIGLASLNHLGRAGDLHLFARLGFMAWGISFCVQYRLLFNCETIWPEKLVPLWHQFTLWLLVFVLARESAYFVDLLLQGGGWTWRYCVRGVVPGAMVMFILSKGDRLTWPVRRFHDAYFGVGAGLPVLYLFAWAVLVNLHHGNPAPLKFVPLINPMELTQIYLLFIVMLWIVRQKEWLRRFDFQPDRPVLNIMVYLAGFLLLNATVARTIHFYAHVPYTGTGLYQSVLFQAAISMLWGITALITTLGATRKGSRLVWIIGASILSLVVIKLFLVDLAGTGTVARIISFLGVGSLMLLIGYFSPLPPARNQEVS
;
A
#
# COMPACT_ATOMS: atom_id res chain seq x y z
N MET A 1 -64.89 -16.86 32.23
CA MET A 1 -63.55 -16.25 32.61
C MET A 1 -63.30 -16.28 34.13
N LEU A 2 -64.25 -16.33 34.94
CA LEU A 2 -64.11 -16.55 36.39
C LEU A 2 -63.69 -17.98 36.75
N GLN A 3 -64.07 -18.93 35.89
CA GLN A 3 -63.64 -20.34 35.94
C GLN A 3 -62.43 -20.51 35.05
N ASP A 4 -61.40 -21.30 35.46
CA ASP A 4 -60.14 -21.53 34.71
C ASP A 4 -60.37 -22.40 33.46
N ALA A 5 -61.35 -22.03 32.63
CA ALA A 5 -61.71 -22.76 31.41
C ALA A 5 -60.88 -22.29 30.19
N LYS A 6 -59.60 -22.54 30.22
CA LYS A 6 -58.62 -22.14 29.18
C LYS A 6 -59.01 -22.62 27.79
N TYR A 7 -59.39 -23.88 27.67
CA TYR A 7 -59.72 -24.48 26.37
C TYR A 7 -61.01 -23.95 25.77
N LEU A 8 -62.00 -23.58 26.63
CA LEU A 8 -63.23 -22.97 26.17
C LEU A 8 -62.98 -21.55 25.64
N ALA A 9 -62.09 -20.78 26.30
CA ALA A 9 -61.66 -19.47 25.81
C ALA A 9 -60.92 -19.55 24.47
N ILE A 10 -60.00 -20.54 24.29
CA ILE A 10 -59.34 -20.79 23.03
C ILE A 10 -60.34 -21.11 21.93
N SER A 11 -61.29 -22.05 22.16
CA SER A 11 -62.29 -22.43 21.17
C SER A 11 -63.18 -21.24 20.78
N GLY A 12 -63.59 -20.42 21.76
CA GLY A 12 -64.40 -19.22 21.51
C GLY A 12 -63.66 -18.17 20.68
N ILE A 13 -62.39 -17.96 20.94
CA ILE A 13 -61.55 -17.00 20.18
C ILE A 13 -61.27 -17.50 18.77
N VAL A 14 -60.89 -18.77 18.60
CA VAL A 14 -60.70 -19.38 17.27
C VAL A 14 -61.96 -19.30 16.43
N GLY A 15 -63.15 -19.65 17.03
CA GLY A 15 -64.43 -19.49 16.36
C GLY A 15 -64.76 -18.03 16.00
N GLY A 16 -64.49 -17.11 16.91
CA GLY A 16 -64.67 -15.68 16.67
C GLY A 16 -63.78 -15.14 15.52
N PHE A 17 -62.50 -15.52 15.45
CA PHE A 17 -61.63 -15.09 14.35
C PHE A 17 -62.00 -15.73 13.02
N LEU A 18 -62.49 -16.97 13.00
CA LEU A 18 -62.90 -17.67 11.79
C LEU A 18 -64.27 -17.24 11.27
N ALA A 19 -65.15 -16.73 12.13
CA ALA A 19 -66.52 -16.39 11.74
C ALA A 19 -66.59 -15.46 10.52
N PRO A 20 -65.91 -14.30 10.45
CA PRO A 20 -65.95 -13.43 9.28
C PRO A 20 -65.37 -14.08 8.03
N VAL A 21 -64.35 -14.97 8.18
CA VAL A 21 -63.72 -15.66 7.06
C VAL A 21 -64.65 -16.69 6.44
N LEU A 22 -65.37 -17.44 7.28
CA LEU A 22 -66.30 -18.49 6.84
C LEU A 22 -67.61 -17.92 6.29
N MET A 23 -68.05 -16.76 6.77
CA MET A 23 -69.26 -16.10 6.34
C MET A 23 -69.10 -14.99 5.32
N SER A 24 -67.85 -14.82 4.80
CA SER A 24 -67.52 -13.76 3.85
C SER A 24 -68.21 -13.94 2.50
N THR A 25 -69.05 -12.94 2.13
CA THR A 25 -69.62 -12.85 0.78
C THR A 25 -68.86 -12.02 -0.19
N GLY A 26 -67.63 -11.55 0.21
CA GLY A 26 -66.69 -10.77 -0.64
C GLY A 26 -67.04 -9.29 -0.81
N SER A 27 -68.19 -8.81 -0.33
CA SER A 27 -68.64 -7.42 -0.48
C SER A 27 -68.56 -6.56 0.81
N GLY A 28 -67.92 -7.07 1.86
CA GLY A 28 -67.88 -6.42 3.17
C GLY A 28 -66.83 -5.27 3.27
N SER A 29 -67.21 -4.27 4.13
CA SER A 29 -66.26 -3.18 4.48
C SER A 29 -65.08 -3.68 5.30
N HIS A 30 -63.85 -3.34 4.86
CA HIS A 30 -62.65 -3.65 5.63
C HIS A 30 -62.62 -2.98 7.01
N VAL A 31 -63.25 -1.80 7.14
CA VAL A 31 -63.36 -1.09 8.42
C VAL A 31 -64.19 -1.91 9.41
N ALA A 32 -65.32 -2.50 8.94
CA ALA A 32 -66.12 -3.37 9.78
C ALA A 32 -65.39 -4.64 10.21
N LEU A 33 -64.64 -5.25 9.29
CA LEU A 33 -63.84 -6.44 9.55
C LEU A 33 -62.74 -6.15 10.60
N PHE A 34 -61.96 -5.10 10.42
CA PHE A 34 -60.89 -4.78 11.36
C PHE A 34 -61.44 -4.24 12.69
N SER A 35 -62.57 -3.52 12.72
CA SER A 35 -63.23 -3.12 13.96
C SER A 35 -63.68 -4.34 14.76
N TYR A 36 -64.23 -5.36 14.10
CA TYR A 36 -64.59 -6.62 14.73
C TYR A 36 -63.38 -7.33 15.34
N TYR A 37 -62.25 -7.42 14.59
CA TYR A 37 -61.04 -7.98 15.13
C TYR A 37 -60.40 -7.14 16.22
N ALA A 38 -60.55 -5.82 16.21
CA ALA A 38 -60.13 -4.94 17.30
C ALA A 38 -60.84 -5.26 18.60
N LEU A 39 -62.18 -5.52 18.54
CA LEU A 39 -62.95 -5.95 19.70
C LEU A 39 -62.51 -7.31 20.26
N LEU A 40 -62.23 -8.29 19.38
CA LEU A 40 -61.73 -9.59 19.80
C LEU A 40 -60.35 -9.48 20.46
N ASN A 41 -59.45 -8.69 19.87
CA ASN A 41 -58.10 -8.45 20.41
C ASN A 41 -58.17 -7.69 21.74
N LEU A 42 -59.08 -6.73 21.90
CA LEU A 42 -59.29 -6.07 23.18
C LEU A 42 -59.71 -7.06 24.27
N GLY A 43 -60.56 -8.06 23.92
CA GLY A 43 -60.87 -9.18 24.80
C GLY A 43 -59.63 -9.99 25.19
N ILE A 44 -58.74 -10.27 24.24
CA ILE A 44 -57.43 -10.96 24.53
C ILE A 44 -56.56 -10.12 25.46
N VAL A 45 -56.43 -8.78 25.24
CA VAL A 45 -55.72 -7.87 26.14
C VAL A 45 -56.31 -7.91 27.54
N GLY A 46 -57.63 -7.89 27.68
CA GLY A 46 -58.32 -8.00 28.96
C GLY A 46 -58.07 -9.32 29.68
N ILE A 47 -57.96 -10.42 28.94
CA ILE A 47 -57.61 -11.72 29.49
C ILE A 47 -56.10 -11.71 29.89
N ALA A 48 -55.23 -11.19 29.03
CA ALA A 48 -53.77 -11.10 29.32
C ALA A 48 -53.45 -10.25 30.54
N TRP A 49 -54.33 -9.24 30.82
CA TRP A 49 -54.24 -8.43 32.06
C TRP A 49 -54.47 -9.26 33.34
N ARG A 50 -55.36 -10.32 33.29
CA ARG A 50 -55.72 -11.11 34.47
C ARG A 50 -55.09 -12.49 34.51
N LYS A 51 -54.90 -13.13 33.37
CA LYS A 51 -54.44 -14.51 33.21
C LYS A 51 -53.27 -14.57 32.19
N SER A 52 -52.20 -15.28 32.48
CA SER A 52 -51.05 -15.42 31.58
C SER A 52 -51.13 -16.68 30.68
N TRP A 53 -52.19 -16.72 29.84
CA TRP A 53 -52.39 -17.85 28.92
C TRP A 53 -51.62 -17.65 27.62
N ARG A 54 -50.44 -18.29 27.54
CA ARG A 54 -49.46 -18.14 26.42
C ARG A 54 -50.08 -18.47 25.07
N GLU A 55 -50.79 -19.61 24.97
CA GLU A 55 -51.32 -20.13 23.73
C GLU A 55 -52.39 -19.22 23.17
N LEU A 56 -53.21 -18.62 24.02
CA LEU A 56 -54.28 -17.71 23.63
C LEU A 56 -53.70 -16.45 22.97
N ASN A 57 -52.62 -15.90 23.56
CA ASN A 57 -51.94 -14.73 23.03
C ASN A 57 -51.29 -15.02 21.68
N LEU A 58 -50.67 -16.21 21.51
CA LEU A 58 -50.09 -16.63 20.24
C LEU A 58 -51.15 -16.85 19.16
N ILE A 59 -52.25 -17.53 19.48
CA ILE A 59 -53.36 -17.77 18.54
C ILE A 59 -53.92 -16.45 18.06
N GLY A 60 -54.24 -15.51 18.97
CA GLY A 60 -54.72 -14.21 18.61
C GLY A 60 -53.75 -13.45 17.69
N PHE A 61 -52.44 -13.46 18.00
CA PHE A 61 -51.42 -12.87 17.16
C PHE A 61 -51.45 -13.45 15.75
N VAL A 62 -51.35 -14.78 15.63
CA VAL A 62 -51.34 -15.47 14.34
C VAL A 62 -52.58 -15.12 13.51
N PHE A 63 -53.77 -15.27 14.08
CA PHE A 63 -55.00 -14.94 13.36
C PHE A 63 -55.06 -13.47 12.92
N THR A 64 -54.73 -12.53 13.80
CA THR A 64 -54.79 -11.09 13.50
C THR A 64 -53.87 -10.73 12.34
N PHE A 65 -52.60 -11.13 12.40
CA PHE A 65 -51.62 -10.74 11.38
C PHE A 65 -51.73 -11.58 10.09
N VAL A 66 -52.13 -12.86 10.16
CA VAL A 66 -52.37 -13.67 8.97
C VAL A 66 -53.58 -13.17 8.20
N ILE A 67 -54.71 -12.88 8.90
CA ILE A 67 -55.91 -12.37 8.22
C ILE A 67 -55.64 -10.98 7.64
N ALA A 68 -54.95 -10.10 8.36
CA ALA A 68 -54.55 -8.80 7.84
C ALA A 68 -53.66 -8.92 6.61
N SER A 69 -52.72 -9.89 6.59
CA SER A 69 -51.84 -10.18 5.43
C SER A 69 -52.64 -10.67 4.23
N LEU A 70 -53.56 -11.64 4.43
CA LEU A 70 -54.38 -12.19 3.37
C LEU A 70 -55.34 -11.14 2.77
N TRP A 71 -55.94 -10.31 3.62
CA TRP A 71 -56.76 -9.21 3.16
C TRP A 71 -55.92 -8.18 2.40
N GLY A 72 -54.77 -7.76 2.95
CA GLY A 72 -53.88 -6.79 2.35
C GLY A 72 -53.35 -7.24 0.97
N GLY A 73 -52.93 -8.51 0.84
CA GLY A 73 -52.47 -9.08 -0.42
C GLY A 73 -53.54 -9.13 -1.53
N LYS A 74 -54.81 -9.27 -1.16
CA LYS A 74 -55.90 -9.43 -2.13
C LYS A 74 -56.70 -8.15 -2.42
N TYR A 75 -56.95 -7.33 -1.42
CA TYR A 75 -57.93 -6.24 -1.49
C TYR A 75 -57.35 -4.85 -1.20
N TYR A 76 -56.10 -4.71 -0.68
CA TYR A 76 -55.54 -3.41 -0.36
C TYR A 76 -55.31 -2.55 -1.60
N GLN A 77 -55.70 -1.28 -1.52
CA GLN A 77 -55.39 -0.24 -2.50
C GLN A 77 -54.94 1.02 -1.75
N PRO A 78 -54.03 1.86 -2.36
CA PRO A 78 -53.51 3.05 -1.70
C PRO A 78 -54.57 4.02 -1.14
N ARG A 79 -55.75 4.05 -1.75
CA ARG A 79 -56.88 4.86 -1.27
C ARG A 79 -57.41 4.45 0.11
N TYR A 80 -57.13 3.21 0.53
CA TYR A 80 -57.56 2.71 1.84
C TYR A 80 -56.50 2.92 2.93
N PHE A 81 -55.39 3.60 2.63
CA PHE A 81 -54.32 3.84 3.59
C PHE A 81 -54.82 4.49 4.88
N SER A 82 -55.53 5.64 4.77
CA SER A 82 -56.03 6.40 5.92
C SER A 82 -56.99 5.63 6.84
N THR A 83 -57.64 4.60 6.31
CA THR A 83 -58.59 3.75 7.08
C THR A 83 -57.96 2.44 7.54
N THR A 84 -56.85 2.00 6.97
CA THR A 84 -56.18 0.72 7.29
C THR A 84 -55.01 0.90 8.26
N GLU A 85 -54.21 1.96 8.09
CA GLU A 85 -53.05 2.27 8.93
C GLU A 85 -53.38 2.36 10.43
N PRO A 86 -54.48 3.03 10.86
CA PRO A 86 -54.83 3.09 12.27
C PRO A 86 -55.08 1.70 12.89
N PHE A 87 -55.65 0.75 12.13
CA PHE A 87 -55.85 -0.61 12.62
C PHE A 87 -54.56 -1.39 12.76
N LEU A 88 -53.62 -1.21 11.83
CA LEU A 88 -52.31 -1.84 11.94
C LEU A 88 -51.57 -1.35 13.18
N ILE A 89 -51.56 -0.03 13.42
CA ILE A 89 -51.00 0.58 14.64
C ILE A 89 -51.70 0.04 15.89
N LEU A 90 -53.03 -0.05 15.89
CA LEU A 90 -53.82 -0.54 17.03
C LEU A 90 -53.47 -2.01 17.34
N PHE A 91 -53.41 -2.87 16.33
CA PHE A 91 -53.05 -4.28 16.50
C PHE A 91 -51.62 -4.42 16.99
N PHE A 92 -50.68 -3.66 16.44
CA PHE A 92 -49.31 -3.62 16.93
C PHE A 92 -49.28 -3.25 18.42
N LEU A 93 -49.93 -2.19 18.83
CA LEU A 93 -50.00 -1.75 20.23
C LEU A 93 -50.59 -2.81 21.14
N PHE A 94 -51.68 -3.47 20.73
CA PHE A 94 -52.27 -4.54 21.52
C PHE A 94 -51.28 -5.65 21.84
N TYR A 95 -50.53 -6.12 20.85
CA TYR A 95 -49.58 -7.23 21.05
C TYR A 95 -48.27 -6.79 21.76
N VAL A 96 -47.85 -5.53 21.63
CA VAL A 96 -46.78 -4.96 22.48
C VAL A 96 -47.25 -4.92 23.95
N VAL A 97 -48.47 -4.43 24.22
CA VAL A 97 -49.04 -4.39 25.57
C VAL A 97 -49.20 -5.79 26.15
N ILE A 98 -49.70 -6.77 25.39
CA ILE A 98 -49.80 -8.17 25.79
C ILE A 98 -48.42 -8.71 26.18
N SER A 99 -47.38 -8.43 25.39
CA SER A 99 -45.99 -8.86 25.69
C SER A 99 -45.48 -8.26 27.01
N VAL A 100 -45.77 -6.99 27.27
CA VAL A 100 -45.38 -6.31 28.51
C VAL A 100 -46.16 -6.87 29.71
N PHE A 101 -47.52 -7.01 29.63
CA PHE A 101 -48.32 -7.57 30.70
C PHE A 101 -47.92 -8.99 31.06
N TYR A 102 -47.61 -9.80 30.05
CA TYR A 102 -47.13 -11.14 30.27
C TYR A 102 -45.78 -11.14 31.04
N ALA A 103 -44.86 -10.29 30.61
CA ALA A 103 -43.55 -10.15 31.24
C ALA A 103 -43.57 -9.67 32.69
N LEU A 104 -44.60 -8.89 33.06
CA LEU A 104 -44.83 -8.42 34.43
C LEU A 104 -45.25 -9.51 35.40
N ARG A 105 -45.85 -10.60 34.90
CA ARG A 105 -46.40 -11.67 35.72
C ARG A 105 -45.55 -12.92 35.78
N GLN A 106 -44.80 -13.21 34.75
CA GLN A 106 -43.97 -14.40 34.68
C GLN A 106 -42.61 -14.04 34.10
N PRO A 107 -41.49 -14.61 34.64
CA PRO A 107 -40.19 -14.40 34.04
C PRO A 107 -40.22 -14.93 32.60
N LEU A 108 -39.88 -14.06 31.67
CA LEU A 108 -39.81 -14.39 30.25
C LEU A 108 -38.68 -15.41 30.01
N ASN A 109 -39.05 -16.55 29.46
CA ASN A 109 -38.08 -17.47 28.85
C ASN A 109 -37.97 -17.13 27.36
N LEU A 110 -37.03 -16.20 27.00
CA LEU A 110 -36.80 -15.80 25.60
C LEU A 110 -36.36 -16.96 24.71
N LYS A 111 -35.90 -18.06 25.29
CA LYS A 111 -35.66 -19.33 24.59
C LYS A 111 -36.92 -20.15 24.41
N GLY A 112 -38.04 -19.78 25.10
CA GLY A 112 -39.34 -20.41 24.92
C GLY A 112 -40.00 -20.01 23.62
N TYR A 113 -40.58 -20.98 22.92
CA TYR A 113 -41.15 -20.81 21.58
C TYR A 113 -42.22 -19.70 21.50
N VAL A 114 -43.06 -19.57 22.49
CA VAL A 114 -44.17 -18.60 22.48
C VAL A 114 -43.74 -17.20 22.87
N ASP A 115 -42.90 -17.07 23.90
CA ASP A 115 -42.48 -15.76 24.43
C ASP A 115 -41.54 -15.04 23.45
N GLY A 116 -40.63 -15.81 22.84
CA GLY A 116 -39.76 -15.29 21.78
C GLY A 116 -40.55 -14.86 20.54
N THR A 117 -41.58 -15.66 20.14
CA THR A 117 -42.40 -15.32 18.97
C THR A 117 -43.20 -14.04 19.15
N LEU A 118 -43.75 -13.76 20.32
CA LEU A 118 -44.48 -12.51 20.56
C LEU A 118 -43.53 -11.30 20.62
N VAL A 119 -42.40 -11.39 21.33
CA VAL A 119 -41.49 -10.25 21.48
C VAL A 119 -40.83 -9.91 20.15
N PHE A 120 -40.40 -10.90 19.36
CA PHE A 120 -39.70 -10.68 18.10
C PHE A 120 -40.62 -10.66 16.87
N GLY A 121 -41.70 -11.45 16.89
CA GLY A 121 -42.64 -11.57 15.75
C GLY A 121 -43.49 -10.36 15.53
N VAL A 122 -43.94 -9.68 16.62
CA VAL A 122 -44.81 -8.51 16.51
C VAL A 122 -44.18 -7.36 15.71
N PRO A 123 -42.95 -6.90 16.02
CA PRO A 123 -42.33 -5.83 15.23
C PRO A 123 -42.07 -6.23 13.79
N LEU A 124 -41.67 -7.49 13.55
CA LEU A 124 -41.40 -7.98 12.20
C LEU A 124 -42.67 -8.09 11.35
N ALA A 125 -43.77 -8.67 11.91
CA ALA A 125 -45.03 -8.78 11.20
C ALA A 125 -45.64 -7.40 10.93
N ALA A 126 -45.65 -6.50 11.92
CA ALA A 126 -46.15 -5.15 11.76
C ALA A 126 -45.38 -4.37 10.71
N PHE A 127 -44.05 -4.41 10.74
CA PHE A 127 -43.21 -3.71 9.76
C PHE A 127 -43.33 -4.31 8.35
N GLY A 128 -43.47 -5.64 8.24
CA GLY A 128 -43.73 -6.32 6.97
C GLY A 128 -45.05 -5.89 6.33
N LEU A 129 -46.15 -5.75 7.15
CA LEU A 129 -47.43 -5.23 6.67
C LEU A 129 -47.33 -3.73 6.32
N GLN A 130 -46.59 -2.97 7.12
CA GLN A 130 -46.36 -1.56 6.88
C GLN A 130 -45.66 -1.33 5.55
N TYR A 131 -44.70 -2.18 5.19
CA TYR A 131 -44.07 -2.15 3.85
C TYR A 131 -45.15 -2.22 2.73
N GLY A 132 -46.10 -3.13 2.85
CA GLY A 132 -47.18 -3.25 1.88
C GLY A 132 -48.08 -2.00 1.79
N LEU A 133 -48.32 -1.31 2.93
CA LEU A 133 -49.15 -0.11 2.99
C LEU A 133 -48.46 1.13 2.41
N VAL A 134 -47.18 1.34 2.70
CA VAL A 134 -46.46 2.60 2.41
C VAL A 134 -45.48 2.56 1.23
N ARG A 135 -45.38 1.43 0.52
CA ARG A 135 -44.40 1.26 -0.59
C ARG A 135 -44.54 2.31 -1.71
N ASN A 136 -45.70 2.95 -1.86
CA ASN A 136 -45.96 3.97 -2.89
C ASN A 136 -45.74 5.40 -2.38
N PHE A 137 -45.38 5.59 -1.11
CA PHE A 137 -45.13 6.90 -0.52
C PHE A 137 -43.62 7.13 -0.44
N GLU A 138 -43.14 8.26 -0.97
CA GLU A 138 -41.78 8.70 -0.82
C GLU A 138 -41.42 8.82 0.68
N TYR A 139 -40.33 8.23 1.10
CA TYR A 139 -39.93 8.13 2.52
C TYR A 139 -40.91 7.41 3.46
N GLY A 140 -42.07 6.86 3.00
CA GLY A 140 -43.08 6.26 3.86
C GLY A 140 -42.52 5.15 4.76
N LEU A 141 -41.71 4.26 4.20
CA LEU A 141 -41.08 3.17 4.95
C LEU A 141 -39.97 3.66 5.90
N ALA A 142 -39.21 4.68 5.50
CA ALA A 142 -38.17 5.30 6.33
C ALA A 142 -38.75 5.96 7.58
N ILE A 143 -39.83 6.73 7.40
CA ILE A 143 -40.57 7.37 8.50
C ILE A 143 -41.16 6.31 9.43
N SER A 144 -41.73 5.25 8.87
CA SER A 144 -42.29 4.14 9.65
C SER A 144 -41.23 3.44 10.49
N ALA A 145 -40.07 3.18 9.92
CA ALA A 145 -38.91 2.60 10.64
C ALA A 145 -38.44 3.53 11.77
N LEU A 146 -38.29 4.84 11.48
CA LEU A 146 -37.87 5.83 12.48
C LEU A 146 -38.85 5.92 13.63
N CYS A 147 -40.16 6.01 13.34
CA CYS A 147 -41.21 6.04 14.35
C CYS A 147 -41.20 4.78 15.20
N LEU A 148 -41.05 3.61 14.60
CA LEU A 148 -40.97 2.34 15.32
C LEU A 148 -39.70 2.27 16.20
N GLY A 149 -38.57 2.75 15.70
CA GLY A 149 -37.34 2.87 16.47
C GLY A 149 -37.46 3.76 17.69
N LEU A 150 -37.98 4.97 17.51
CA LEU A 150 -38.26 5.91 18.61
C LEU A 150 -39.27 5.35 19.62
N PHE A 151 -40.34 4.70 19.15
CA PHE A 151 -41.33 4.04 20.00
C PHE A 151 -40.66 3.01 20.92
N TYR A 152 -39.85 2.12 20.39
CA TYR A 152 -39.19 1.09 21.19
C TYR A 152 -38.11 1.65 22.15
N ILE A 153 -37.38 2.70 21.77
CA ILE A 153 -36.46 3.40 22.68
C ILE A 153 -37.23 4.04 23.84
N LEU A 154 -38.34 4.74 23.53
CA LEU A 154 -39.17 5.37 24.54
C LEU A 154 -39.75 4.33 25.48
N LEU A 155 -40.35 3.26 24.96
CA LEU A 155 -40.91 2.16 25.74
C LEU A 155 -39.86 1.49 26.62
N ALA A 156 -38.69 1.20 26.09
CA ALA A 156 -37.56 0.65 26.87
C ALA A 156 -37.15 1.59 28.01
N THR A 157 -37.06 2.90 27.74
CA THR A 157 -36.70 3.91 28.75
C THR A 157 -37.72 4.00 29.87
N ILE A 158 -39.05 3.96 29.55
CA ILE A 158 -40.14 3.99 30.52
C ILE A 158 -40.09 2.74 31.41
N LEU A 159 -39.97 1.57 30.81
CA LEU A 159 -39.93 0.29 31.53
C LEU A 159 -38.68 0.15 32.40
N TRP A 160 -37.54 0.61 31.92
CA TRP A 160 -36.29 0.61 32.69
C TRP A 160 -36.38 1.37 34.02
N ARG A 161 -37.05 2.53 33.98
CA ARG A 161 -37.19 3.41 35.15
C ARG A 161 -38.21 2.93 36.18
N ARG A 162 -39.21 2.12 35.77
CA ARG A 162 -40.36 1.81 36.61
C ARG A 162 -40.38 0.38 37.15
N ILE A 163 -39.69 -0.59 36.55
CA ILE A 163 -39.91 -2.00 36.88
C ILE A 163 -38.59 -2.76 36.95
N ALA A 164 -38.16 -3.06 38.18
CA ALA A 164 -37.03 -3.94 38.43
C ALA A 164 -37.42 -5.39 38.08
N GLY A 165 -36.74 -6.05 37.16
CA GLY A 165 -37.00 -7.45 36.77
C GLY A 165 -37.31 -7.65 35.28
N LEU A 166 -37.65 -6.61 34.53
CA LEU A 166 -37.92 -6.69 33.09
C LEU A 166 -36.69 -6.50 32.20
N ARG A 167 -35.53 -6.73 32.73
CA ARG A 167 -34.23 -6.44 32.04
C ARG A 167 -34.15 -7.05 30.65
N ALA A 168 -34.55 -8.31 30.47
CA ALA A 168 -34.47 -8.99 29.18
C ALA A 168 -35.42 -8.38 28.12
N VAL A 169 -36.61 -7.96 28.51
CA VAL A 169 -37.58 -7.27 27.61
C VAL A 169 -37.07 -5.91 27.21
N VAL A 170 -36.58 -5.15 28.19
CA VAL A 170 -36.07 -3.80 27.98
C VAL A 170 -34.83 -3.83 27.06
N GLU A 171 -33.95 -4.81 27.25
CA GLU A 171 -32.77 -5.00 26.37
C GLU A 171 -33.21 -5.38 24.94
N SER A 172 -34.29 -6.22 24.79
CA SER A 172 -34.86 -6.56 23.48
C SER A 172 -35.48 -5.34 22.81
N PHE A 173 -36.27 -4.56 23.55
CA PHE A 173 -36.90 -3.34 23.01
C PHE A 173 -35.88 -2.27 22.64
N LEU A 174 -34.79 -2.12 23.43
CA LEU A 174 -33.69 -1.23 23.10
C LEU A 174 -32.99 -1.70 21.81
N ALA A 175 -32.80 -3.02 21.67
CA ALA A 175 -32.21 -3.58 20.44
C ALA A 175 -33.09 -3.29 19.21
N PHE A 176 -34.42 -3.44 19.31
CA PHE A 176 -35.33 -3.06 18.21
C PHE A 176 -35.28 -1.57 17.92
N GLY A 177 -35.19 -0.72 18.94
CA GLY A 177 -35.07 0.71 18.78
C GLY A 177 -33.83 1.07 17.94
N VAL A 178 -32.71 0.45 18.25
CA VAL A 178 -31.44 0.63 17.48
C VAL A 178 -31.56 0.07 16.06
N VAL A 179 -32.07 -1.16 15.90
CA VAL A 179 -32.18 -1.81 14.59
C VAL A 179 -33.09 -1.03 13.64
N PHE A 180 -34.29 -0.62 14.10
CA PHE A 180 -35.21 0.16 13.26
C PHE A 180 -34.75 1.59 13.02
N GLY A 181 -34.03 2.21 13.98
CA GLY A 181 -33.38 3.49 13.80
C GLY A 181 -32.29 3.42 12.72
N SER A 182 -31.41 2.40 12.79
CA SER A 182 -30.39 2.16 11.78
C SER A 182 -30.99 1.82 10.41
N LEU A 183 -32.14 1.09 10.39
CA LEU A 183 -32.80 0.72 9.14
C LEU A 183 -33.49 1.92 8.47
N ALA A 184 -33.93 2.93 9.24
CA ALA A 184 -34.52 4.14 8.68
C ALA A 184 -33.56 4.89 7.73
N ILE A 185 -32.26 4.83 7.98
CA ILE A 185 -31.22 5.52 7.19
C ILE A 185 -31.17 5.02 5.73
N PRO A 186 -30.99 3.72 5.44
CA PRO A 186 -30.96 3.21 4.06
C PRO A 186 -32.30 3.31 3.34
N LEU A 187 -33.41 3.43 4.09
CA LEU A 187 -34.72 3.61 3.52
C LEU A 187 -35.02 5.07 3.13
N ALA A 188 -34.28 6.02 3.70
CA ALA A 188 -34.43 7.46 3.44
C ALA A 188 -33.33 8.02 2.51
N LEU A 189 -32.17 7.43 2.47
CA LEU A 189 -30.98 7.99 1.82
C LEU A 189 -30.48 7.10 0.68
N ASP A 190 -29.81 7.71 -0.28
CA ASP A 190 -29.08 6.99 -1.33
C ASP A 190 -28.01 6.10 -0.74
N GLY A 191 -27.67 5.00 -1.43
CA GLY A 191 -26.78 3.95 -0.93
C GLY A 191 -25.42 4.43 -0.40
N ARG A 192 -24.86 5.52 -0.94
CA ARG A 192 -23.57 6.09 -0.46
C ARG A 192 -23.72 6.82 0.87
N TRP A 193 -24.76 7.64 1.03
CA TRP A 193 -25.06 8.33 2.29
C TRP A 193 -25.47 7.36 3.38
N THR A 194 -26.22 6.33 3.00
CA THR A 194 -26.53 5.19 3.88
C THR A 194 -25.25 4.55 4.42
N SER A 195 -24.30 4.26 3.52
CA SER A 195 -23.03 3.65 3.90
C SER A 195 -22.22 4.53 4.85
N ALA A 196 -22.15 5.83 4.56
CA ALA A 196 -21.48 6.79 5.43
C ALA A 196 -22.11 6.88 6.83
N ALA A 197 -23.46 6.92 6.87
CA ALA A 197 -24.21 6.96 8.13
C ALA A 197 -24.01 5.68 8.95
N TRP A 198 -24.07 4.49 8.32
CA TRP A 198 -23.79 3.22 9.00
C TRP A 198 -22.37 3.12 9.52
N ALA A 199 -21.38 3.67 8.80
CA ALA A 199 -20.00 3.70 9.28
C ALA A 199 -19.87 4.50 10.58
N LEU A 200 -20.45 5.71 10.63
CA LEU A 200 -20.41 6.58 11.80
C LEU A 200 -21.20 5.97 12.97
N GLU A 201 -22.39 5.45 12.70
CA GLU A 201 -23.23 4.77 13.69
C GLU A 201 -22.51 3.55 14.27
N GLY A 202 -21.90 2.72 13.41
CA GLY A 202 -21.10 1.57 13.84
C GLY A 202 -19.95 1.96 14.76
N GLY A 203 -19.24 3.05 14.43
CA GLY A 203 -18.20 3.61 15.29
C GLY A 203 -18.71 4.11 16.64
N ALA A 204 -19.85 4.81 16.65
CA ALA A 204 -20.49 5.30 17.86
C ALA A 204 -21.00 4.16 18.77
N ILE A 205 -21.66 3.14 18.19
CA ILE A 205 -22.16 1.98 18.93
C ILE A 205 -20.99 1.17 19.52
N LEU A 206 -19.90 0.98 18.76
CA LEU A 206 -18.68 0.34 19.26
C LEU A 206 -18.11 1.12 20.44
N TRP A 207 -18.01 2.44 20.33
CA TRP A 207 -17.52 3.30 21.38
C TRP A 207 -18.37 3.19 22.67
N ILE A 208 -19.70 3.27 22.56
CA ILE A 208 -20.64 3.11 23.68
C ILE A 208 -20.48 1.71 24.29
N GLY A 209 -20.47 0.67 23.46
CA GLY A 209 -20.32 -0.72 23.88
C GLY A 209 -19.02 -1.00 24.63
N ALA A 210 -17.91 -0.37 24.18
CA ALA A 210 -16.63 -0.47 24.87
C ALA A 210 -16.63 0.32 26.20
N ARG A 211 -17.27 1.51 26.24
CA ARG A 211 -17.41 2.31 27.46
C ARG A 211 -18.26 1.61 28.51
N GLN A 212 -19.32 0.92 28.09
CA GLN A 212 -20.22 0.18 28.99
C GLN A 212 -19.76 -1.26 29.28
N ASN A 213 -18.65 -1.69 28.69
CA ASN A 213 -18.14 -3.07 28.73
C ASN A 213 -19.18 -4.13 28.29
N ARG A 214 -19.99 -3.84 27.26
CA ARG A 214 -20.99 -4.73 26.68
C ARG A 214 -20.54 -5.28 25.33
N LEU A 215 -20.55 -6.60 25.22
CA LEU A 215 -20.05 -7.31 24.03
C LEU A 215 -20.94 -7.11 22.78
N LEU A 216 -22.27 -7.28 22.95
CA LEU A 216 -23.21 -7.26 21.80
C LEU A 216 -23.17 -5.94 21.02
N PRO A 217 -23.21 -4.75 21.62
CA PRO A 217 -23.07 -3.50 20.89
C PRO A 217 -21.72 -3.41 20.15
N ARG A 218 -20.64 -3.90 20.73
CA ARG A 218 -19.32 -3.87 20.07
C ARG A 218 -19.30 -4.73 18.79
N ILE A 219 -19.86 -5.96 18.86
CA ILE A 219 -20.00 -6.83 17.69
C ILE A 219 -20.88 -6.16 16.64
N PHE A 220 -22.04 -5.64 17.04
CA PHE A 220 -22.96 -4.98 16.13
C PHE A 220 -22.33 -3.76 15.45
N GLY A 221 -21.57 -2.94 16.18
CA GLY A 221 -20.84 -1.80 15.62
C GLY A 221 -19.79 -2.20 14.58
N ILE A 222 -19.07 -3.32 14.79
CA ILE A 222 -18.12 -3.85 13.79
C ILE A 222 -18.86 -4.36 12.56
N LEU A 223 -19.94 -5.12 12.74
CA LEU A 223 -20.76 -5.64 11.63
C LEU A 223 -21.38 -4.51 10.81
N LEU A 224 -21.83 -3.45 11.46
CA LEU A 224 -22.41 -2.29 10.78
C LEU A 224 -21.36 -1.54 9.95
N GLN A 225 -20.13 -1.39 10.45
CA GLN A 225 -19.01 -0.84 9.66
C GLN A 225 -18.64 -1.72 8.47
N ALA A 226 -18.61 -3.04 8.63
CA ALA A 226 -18.39 -3.97 7.52
C ALA A 226 -19.52 -3.86 6.48
N GLY A 227 -20.78 -3.84 6.95
CA GLY A 227 -21.97 -3.65 6.11
C GLY A 227 -21.96 -2.31 5.37
N SER A 228 -21.44 -1.25 6.00
CA SER A 228 -21.29 0.06 5.36
C SER A 228 -20.40 0.00 4.13
N GLY A 229 -19.26 -0.69 4.22
CA GLY A 229 -18.36 -0.84 3.08
C GLY A 229 -18.96 -1.68 1.96
N VAL A 230 -19.63 -2.78 2.28
CA VAL A 230 -20.34 -3.60 1.28
C VAL A 230 -21.42 -2.77 0.58
N SER A 231 -22.26 -2.07 1.33
CA SER A 231 -23.30 -1.19 0.80
C SER A 231 -22.69 -0.10 -0.11
N PHE A 232 -21.56 0.48 0.29
CA PHE A 232 -20.86 1.48 -0.52
C PHE A 232 -20.35 0.92 -1.84
N LEU A 233 -19.71 -0.26 -1.82
CA LEU A 233 -19.22 -0.92 -3.03
C LEU A 233 -20.35 -1.28 -3.99
N LEU A 234 -21.50 -1.71 -3.48
CA LEU A 234 -22.70 -1.96 -4.30
C LEU A 234 -23.29 -0.68 -4.91
N ALA A 235 -23.05 0.48 -4.29
CA ALA A 235 -23.53 1.78 -4.76
C ALA A 235 -22.52 2.53 -5.66
N THR A 236 -21.42 1.92 -6.06
CA THR A 236 -20.38 2.59 -6.89
C THR A 236 -20.86 2.96 -8.29
N HIS A 237 -21.83 2.24 -8.84
CA HIS A 237 -22.43 2.50 -10.15
C HIS A 237 -23.34 3.73 -10.20
N LEU A 238 -23.75 4.28 -9.04
CA LEU A 238 -24.62 5.45 -8.99
C LEU A 238 -23.87 6.70 -9.50
N PRO A 239 -24.53 7.57 -10.27
CA PRO A 239 -23.93 8.82 -10.70
C PRO A 239 -23.66 9.76 -9.51
N PHE A 240 -22.63 10.60 -9.60
CA PHE A 240 -22.33 11.59 -8.59
C PHE A 240 -21.79 12.89 -9.19
N ARG A 241 -21.86 13.94 -8.40
CA ARG A 241 -21.40 15.28 -8.81
C ARG A 241 -19.92 15.27 -9.13
N GLN A 242 -19.55 15.79 -10.29
CA GLN A 242 -18.16 15.82 -10.79
C GLN A 242 -17.37 17.02 -10.22
N ILE A 243 -17.34 17.14 -8.87
CA ILE A 243 -16.57 18.16 -8.17
C ILE A 243 -15.46 17.43 -7.42
N PRO A 244 -14.17 17.78 -7.62
CA PRO A 244 -13.06 17.17 -6.88
C PRO A 244 -13.24 17.32 -5.37
N LEU A 245 -13.02 16.26 -4.62
CA LEU A 245 -13.07 16.17 -3.16
C LEU A 245 -14.45 16.47 -2.53
N ALA A 246 -15.30 17.28 -3.16
CA ALA A 246 -16.62 17.66 -2.67
C ALA A 246 -17.75 16.85 -3.32
N ASN A 247 -17.55 15.56 -3.51
CA ASN A 247 -18.54 14.64 -4.05
C ASN A 247 -18.94 13.56 -3.04
N SER A 248 -20.11 12.97 -3.24
CA SER A 248 -20.65 11.94 -2.32
C SER A 248 -19.79 10.69 -2.25
N PHE A 249 -19.01 10.41 -3.28
CA PHE A 249 -18.09 9.27 -3.31
C PHE A 249 -16.91 9.51 -2.36
N PHE A 250 -16.19 10.62 -2.52
CA PHE A 250 -15.02 10.93 -1.68
C PHE A 250 -15.42 11.12 -0.22
N VAL A 251 -16.50 11.89 0.05
CA VAL A 251 -16.98 12.14 1.40
C VAL A 251 -17.43 10.84 2.07
N GLY A 252 -18.14 9.96 1.34
CA GLY A 252 -18.53 8.65 1.86
C GLY A 252 -17.34 7.77 2.25
N CYS A 253 -16.35 7.66 1.37
CA CYS A 253 -15.09 6.93 1.66
C CYS A 253 -14.35 7.54 2.86
N LEU A 254 -14.29 8.87 2.96
CA LEU A 254 -13.66 9.58 4.06
C LEU A 254 -14.34 9.25 5.40
N LEU A 255 -15.67 9.25 5.45
CA LEU A 255 -16.43 8.93 6.67
C LEU A 255 -16.26 7.48 7.09
N ILE A 256 -16.26 6.53 6.13
CA ILE A 256 -15.98 5.12 6.40
C ILE A 256 -14.54 4.95 6.93
N SER A 257 -13.57 5.63 6.31
CA SER A 257 -12.18 5.63 6.75
C SER A 257 -12.03 6.13 8.19
N LEU A 258 -12.59 7.31 8.48
CA LEU A 258 -12.52 7.92 9.82
C LEU A 258 -13.19 7.06 10.88
N ALA A 259 -14.35 6.46 10.59
CA ALA A 259 -15.05 5.56 11.50
C ALA A 259 -14.21 4.32 11.82
N GLY A 260 -13.60 3.70 10.79
CA GLY A 260 -12.71 2.55 10.96
C GLY A 260 -11.46 2.89 11.78
N LEU A 261 -10.79 3.99 11.47
CA LEU A 261 -9.61 4.46 12.19
C LEU A 261 -9.93 4.83 13.65
N PHE A 262 -11.04 5.53 13.88
CA PHE A 262 -11.50 5.84 15.25
C PHE A 262 -11.76 4.57 16.05
N SER A 263 -12.46 3.62 15.46
CA SER A 263 -12.78 2.33 16.10
C SER A 263 -11.51 1.54 16.45
N SER A 264 -10.56 1.47 15.53
CA SER A 264 -9.26 0.82 15.74
C SER A 264 -8.46 1.48 16.88
N TRP A 265 -8.36 2.81 16.83
CA TRP A 265 -7.68 3.57 17.89
C TRP A 265 -8.31 3.33 19.26
N TYR A 266 -9.66 3.39 19.33
CA TYR A 266 -10.36 3.25 20.60
C TYR A 266 -10.24 1.84 21.19
N LEU A 267 -10.34 0.80 20.35
CA LEU A 267 -10.09 -0.59 20.75
C LEU A 267 -8.66 -0.78 21.26
N THR A 268 -7.67 -0.20 20.58
CA THR A 268 -6.28 -0.26 21.02
C THR A 268 -6.10 0.40 22.38
N LYS A 269 -6.69 1.57 22.58
CA LYS A 269 -6.61 2.33 23.85
C LYS A 269 -7.29 1.62 25.03
N LYS A 270 -8.33 0.82 24.75
CA LYS A 270 -9.12 0.09 25.77
C LYS A 270 -8.82 -1.41 25.80
N SER A 271 -7.66 -1.82 25.30
CA SER A 271 -7.27 -3.23 25.16
C SER A 271 -7.34 -4.05 26.45
N GLU A 272 -7.22 -3.43 27.62
CA GLU A 272 -7.26 -4.12 28.92
C GLU A 272 -8.64 -4.73 29.25
N ILE A 273 -9.73 -4.06 28.86
CA ILE A 273 -11.12 -4.50 29.12
C ILE A 273 -11.72 -5.35 27.99
N LEU A 274 -10.96 -5.55 26.92
CA LEU A 274 -11.43 -6.27 25.72
C LEU A 274 -11.07 -7.75 25.76
N ARG A 275 -11.89 -8.60 25.14
CA ARG A 275 -11.59 -10.01 24.92
C ARG A 275 -10.41 -10.16 23.94
N PRO A 276 -9.66 -11.28 23.98
CA PRO A 276 -8.48 -11.48 23.12
C PRO A 276 -8.77 -11.27 21.63
N TRP A 277 -9.87 -11.79 21.11
CA TRP A 277 -10.23 -11.63 19.69
C TRP A 277 -10.58 -10.18 19.32
N GLU A 278 -11.16 -9.39 20.24
CA GLU A 278 -11.48 -7.98 20.00
C GLU A 278 -10.21 -7.11 19.89
N ARG A 279 -9.15 -7.46 20.63
CA ARG A 279 -7.84 -6.79 20.51
C ARG A 279 -7.27 -6.98 19.11
N HIS A 280 -7.43 -8.19 18.55
CA HIS A 280 -6.99 -8.47 17.18
C HIS A 280 -7.85 -7.75 16.13
N ALA A 281 -9.13 -7.45 16.40
CA ALA A 281 -9.99 -6.70 15.49
C ALA A 281 -9.53 -5.24 15.25
N ALA A 282 -8.72 -4.68 16.16
CA ALA A 282 -8.19 -3.32 15.98
C ALA A 282 -7.30 -3.19 14.72
N ILE A 283 -6.49 -4.21 14.40
CA ILE A 283 -5.63 -4.17 13.20
C ILE A 283 -6.44 -4.22 11.90
N PRO A 284 -7.38 -5.17 11.68
CA PRO A 284 -8.27 -5.14 10.52
C PRO A 284 -9.03 -3.83 10.33
N LEU A 285 -9.54 -3.22 11.41
CA LEU A 285 -10.23 -1.94 11.34
C LEU A 285 -9.29 -0.78 10.96
N MET A 286 -8.04 -0.81 11.40
CA MET A 286 -7.02 0.15 10.96
C MET A 286 -6.73 -0.01 9.46
N VAL A 287 -6.49 -1.24 9.02
CA VAL A 287 -6.25 -1.54 7.60
C VAL A 287 -7.45 -1.15 6.75
N TRP A 288 -8.65 -1.44 7.23
CA TRP A 288 -9.91 -1.03 6.60
C TRP A 288 -10.00 0.49 6.41
N GLY A 289 -9.78 1.26 7.47
CA GLY A 289 -9.80 2.72 7.40
C GLY A 289 -8.74 3.29 6.46
N ILE A 290 -7.53 2.74 6.48
CA ILE A 290 -6.43 3.15 5.59
C ILE A 290 -6.75 2.79 4.13
N ALA A 291 -7.31 1.59 3.88
CA ALA A 291 -7.69 1.16 2.54
C ALA A 291 -8.74 2.11 1.92
N TRP A 292 -9.74 2.53 2.69
CA TRP A 292 -10.73 3.51 2.22
C TRP A 292 -10.12 4.89 1.95
N TRP A 293 -9.16 5.34 2.79
CA TRP A 293 -8.46 6.60 2.60
C TRP A 293 -7.64 6.64 1.31
N PHE A 294 -6.79 5.63 1.11
CA PHE A 294 -5.95 5.56 -0.08
C PHE A 294 -6.76 5.19 -1.33
N GLY A 295 -7.77 4.33 -1.21
CA GLY A 295 -8.68 3.98 -2.30
C GLY A 295 -9.46 5.18 -2.82
N ALA A 296 -10.01 6.00 -1.91
CA ALA A 296 -10.68 7.25 -2.27
C ALA A 296 -9.76 8.20 -3.03
N ALA A 297 -8.55 8.42 -2.50
CA ALA A 297 -7.58 9.30 -3.13
C ALA A 297 -7.12 8.79 -4.51
N PHE A 298 -6.89 7.47 -4.63
CA PHE A 298 -6.49 6.88 -5.91
C PHE A 298 -7.57 7.10 -6.99
N LEU A 299 -8.83 6.89 -6.66
CA LEU A 299 -9.94 7.09 -7.60
C LEU A 299 -10.18 8.57 -7.92
N GLU A 300 -10.00 9.48 -6.96
CA GLU A 300 -10.05 10.93 -7.20
C GLU A 300 -8.90 11.38 -8.12
N ILE A 301 -7.68 10.92 -7.86
CA ILE A 301 -6.52 11.22 -8.69
C ILE A 301 -6.72 10.68 -10.11
N ASP A 302 -7.17 9.42 -10.25
CA ASP A 302 -7.40 8.81 -11.56
C ASP A 302 -8.45 9.58 -12.38
N ARG A 303 -9.47 10.13 -11.72
CA ARG A 303 -10.59 10.82 -12.38
C ARG A 303 -10.33 12.28 -12.68
N PHE A 304 -9.72 13.01 -11.77
CA PHE A 304 -9.61 14.48 -11.85
C PHE A 304 -8.22 14.99 -12.18
N VAL A 305 -7.19 14.14 -12.05
CA VAL A 305 -5.81 14.53 -12.35
C VAL A 305 -5.40 13.98 -13.71
N GLY A 306 -4.87 14.87 -14.56
CA GLY A 306 -4.35 14.49 -15.86
C GLY A 306 -3.30 13.37 -15.76
N TRP A 307 -3.28 12.46 -16.70
CA TRP A 307 -2.41 11.26 -16.69
C TRP A 307 -0.92 11.59 -16.46
N GLN A 308 -0.49 12.77 -16.89
CA GLN A 308 0.89 13.26 -16.74
C GLN A 308 1.25 13.56 -15.27
N ASP A 309 0.29 14.05 -14.48
CA ASP A 309 0.50 14.51 -13.11
C ASP A 309 0.06 13.47 -12.07
N ARG A 310 -0.51 12.32 -12.48
CA ARG A 310 -1.01 11.29 -11.56
C ARG A 310 0.05 10.78 -10.59
N VAL A 311 1.25 10.47 -11.10
CA VAL A 311 2.36 9.99 -10.26
C VAL A 311 2.76 11.03 -9.22
N THR A 312 2.84 12.30 -9.64
CA THR A 312 3.12 13.45 -8.78
C THR A 312 2.07 13.56 -7.66
N ALA A 313 0.79 13.47 -8.01
CA ALA A 313 -0.31 13.54 -7.06
C ALA A 313 -0.30 12.36 -6.06
N VAL A 314 -0.03 11.14 -6.54
CA VAL A 314 0.09 9.94 -5.69
C VAL A 314 1.26 10.08 -4.71
N LEU A 315 2.42 10.56 -5.16
CA LEU A 315 3.58 10.78 -4.30
C LEU A 315 3.28 11.81 -3.19
N ILE A 316 2.69 12.95 -3.55
CA ILE A 316 2.32 13.99 -2.58
C ILE A 316 1.30 13.45 -1.58
N HIS A 317 0.24 12.79 -2.08
CA HIS A 317 -0.79 12.23 -1.22
C HIS A 317 -0.22 11.19 -0.24
N ALA A 318 0.61 10.28 -0.73
CA ALA A 318 1.24 9.25 0.12
C ALA A 318 2.17 9.88 1.16
N ALA A 319 3.06 10.79 0.75
CA ALA A 319 4.00 11.45 1.65
C ALA A 319 3.26 12.24 2.75
N VAL A 320 2.26 13.05 2.39
CA VAL A 320 1.47 13.83 3.34
C VAL A 320 0.67 12.91 4.28
N SER A 321 0.03 11.87 3.75
CA SER A 321 -0.74 10.91 4.55
C SER A 321 0.13 10.20 5.58
N PHE A 322 1.29 9.69 5.19
CA PHE A 322 2.18 9.00 6.13
C PHE A 322 2.85 9.95 7.14
N LEU A 323 3.10 11.21 6.75
CA LEU A 323 3.52 12.25 7.69
C LEU A 323 2.44 12.53 8.74
N VAL A 324 1.18 12.65 8.31
CA VAL A 324 0.04 12.86 9.22
C VAL A 324 -0.15 11.66 10.14
N MET A 325 0.02 10.42 9.62
CA MET A 325 -0.03 9.20 10.42
C MET A 325 1.06 9.17 11.50
N ASP A 326 2.30 9.59 11.20
CA ASP A 326 3.38 9.73 12.22
C ASP A 326 2.98 10.74 13.30
N ILE A 327 2.47 11.90 12.92
CA ILE A 327 2.05 12.94 13.86
C ILE A 327 0.90 12.45 14.76
N ILE A 328 -0.12 11.82 14.18
CA ILE A 328 -1.27 11.27 14.92
C ILE A 328 -0.82 10.14 15.85
N SER A 329 0.02 9.22 15.36
CA SER A 329 0.56 8.11 16.15
C SER A 329 1.23 8.60 17.44
N ARG A 330 2.00 9.69 17.36
CA ARG A 330 2.68 10.30 18.51
C ARG A 330 1.71 11.02 19.43
N ARG A 331 0.81 11.84 18.88
CA ARG A 331 -0.14 12.62 19.68
C ARG A 331 -1.15 11.75 20.44
N LEU A 332 -1.61 10.66 19.81
CA LEU A 332 -2.58 9.75 20.39
C LEU A 332 -1.95 8.54 21.10
N ALA A 333 -0.61 8.46 21.16
CA ALA A 333 0.14 7.30 21.67
C ALA A 333 -0.27 5.97 21.01
N TRP A 334 -0.59 6.02 19.71
CA TRP A 334 -1.08 4.88 18.92
C TRP A 334 0.03 4.31 18.04
N LYS A 335 0.93 3.53 18.66
CA LYS A 335 2.17 3.02 18.01
C LYS A 335 1.93 2.23 16.72
N GLN A 336 0.84 1.43 16.66
CA GLN A 336 0.56 0.60 15.49
C GLN A 336 0.25 1.43 14.24
N PHE A 337 -0.26 2.66 14.39
CA PHE A 337 -0.66 3.52 13.28
C PHE A 337 0.50 4.04 12.44
N VAL A 338 1.74 3.87 12.90
CA VAL A 338 2.93 4.26 12.13
C VAL A 338 3.42 3.18 11.17
N TYR A 339 3.08 1.89 11.40
CA TYR A 339 3.58 0.81 10.53
C TYR A 339 3.24 0.95 9.03
N PRO A 340 2.04 1.41 8.64
CA PRO A 340 1.73 1.66 7.22
C PRO A 340 2.67 2.62 6.52
N SER A 341 3.35 3.51 7.26
CA SER A 341 4.33 4.45 6.69
C SER A 341 5.58 3.78 6.09
N LEU A 342 5.82 2.50 6.42
CA LEU A 342 6.79 1.65 5.72
C LEU A 342 6.50 1.58 4.20
N LEU A 343 5.26 1.74 3.79
CA LEU A 343 4.86 1.68 2.39
C LEU A 343 5.28 2.91 1.58
N LEU A 344 5.73 4.00 2.20
CA LEU A 344 6.19 5.18 1.46
C LEU A 344 7.36 4.84 0.54
N LEU A 345 8.33 4.08 1.02
CA LEU A 345 9.48 3.67 0.23
C LEU A 345 9.11 2.83 -1.00
N PRO A 346 8.28 1.76 -0.90
CA PRO A 346 7.72 1.08 -2.05
C PRO A 346 6.97 2.00 -3.03
N VAL A 347 6.20 2.97 -2.54
CA VAL A 347 5.49 3.93 -3.41
C VAL A 347 6.50 4.79 -4.20
N ILE A 348 7.55 5.30 -3.55
CA ILE A 348 8.65 6.03 -4.22
C ILE A 348 9.31 5.14 -5.27
N GLY A 349 9.58 3.87 -4.94
CA GLY A 349 10.16 2.89 -5.86
C GLY A 349 9.28 2.64 -7.09
N LEU A 350 8.01 2.35 -6.90
CA LEU A 350 7.05 2.13 -7.99
C LEU A 350 6.88 3.37 -8.87
N ALA A 351 6.83 4.57 -8.26
CA ALA A 351 6.81 5.83 -9.00
C ALA A 351 8.06 5.99 -9.86
N SER A 352 9.25 5.63 -9.34
CA SER A 352 10.51 5.67 -10.09
C SER A 352 10.49 4.72 -11.29
N LEU A 353 9.94 3.52 -11.13
CA LEU A 353 9.84 2.51 -12.19
C LEU A 353 8.79 2.87 -13.25
N ASN A 354 7.69 3.48 -12.86
CA ASN A 354 6.64 3.91 -13.81
C ASN A 354 7.18 4.85 -14.89
N HIS A 355 8.16 5.67 -14.56
CA HIS A 355 8.84 6.56 -15.51
C HIS A 355 9.87 5.86 -16.42
N LEU A 356 10.31 4.63 -16.10
CA LEU A 356 11.26 3.90 -16.95
C LEU A 356 10.63 3.43 -18.27
N GLY A 357 9.36 3.07 -18.25
CA GLY A 357 8.63 2.55 -19.43
C GLY A 357 8.07 3.63 -20.36
N ARG A 358 8.16 4.91 -20.02
CA ARG A 358 7.62 6.00 -20.83
C ARG A 358 8.74 6.64 -21.65
N ALA A 359 8.77 6.32 -22.92
CA ALA A 359 9.55 7.06 -23.91
C ALA A 359 8.82 8.38 -24.20
N GLY A 360 9.41 9.51 -23.85
CA GLY A 360 8.84 10.83 -24.14
C GLY A 360 9.29 11.93 -23.18
N ASP A 361 8.83 13.15 -23.41
CA ASP A 361 9.28 14.42 -22.82
C ASP A 361 9.01 14.62 -21.32
N LEU A 362 8.46 13.61 -20.61
CA LEU A 362 8.13 13.70 -19.20
C LEU A 362 9.28 13.22 -18.32
N HIS A 363 10.10 14.14 -17.89
CA HIS A 363 11.10 13.87 -16.85
C HIS A 363 10.47 13.89 -15.43
N LEU A 364 11.17 13.30 -14.43
CA LEU A 364 10.63 13.13 -13.08
C LEU A 364 10.30 14.46 -12.39
N PHE A 365 11.08 15.51 -12.65
CA PHE A 365 10.92 16.83 -12.04
C PHE A 365 10.02 17.76 -12.86
N ALA A 366 9.38 17.26 -13.93
CA ALA A 366 8.46 18.04 -14.72
C ALA A 366 7.37 18.67 -13.86
N ARG A 367 6.98 19.90 -14.19
CA ARG A 367 5.91 20.64 -13.51
C ARG A 367 6.11 20.69 -11.98
N LEU A 368 5.24 20.06 -11.20
CA LEU A 368 5.34 19.95 -9.73
C LEU A 368 6.11 18.70 -9.28
N GLY A 369 6.70 17.93 -10.20
CA GLY A 369 7.42 16.70 -9.89
C GLY A 369 8.57 16.96 -8.91
N PHE A 370 9.37 18.03 -9.10
CA PHE A 370 10.47 18.36 -8.20
C PHE A 370 10.02 18.53 -6.73
N MET A 371 8.85 19.13 -6.51
CA MET A 371 8.28 19.27 -5.16
C MET A 371 7.84 17.90 -4.61
N ALA A 372 7.16 17.09 -5.44
CA ALA A 372 6.68 15.79 -5.02
C ALA A 372 7.81 14.86 -4.60
N TRP A 373 8.87 14.77 -5.40
CA TRP A 373 10.06 13.98 -5.06
C TRP A 373 10.78 14.53 -3.84
N GLY A 374 10.98 15.85 -3.77
CA GLY A 374 11.59 16.52 -2.61
C GLY A 374 10.83 16.24 -1.32
N ILE A 375 9.52 16.47 -1.30
CA ILE A 375 8.66 16.21 -0.14
C ILE A 375 8.70 14.73 0.24
N SER A 376 8.60 13.81 -0.75
CA SER A 376 8.60 12.38 -0.48
C SER A 376 9.90 11.91 0.19
N PHE A 377 11.07 12.35 -0.29
CA PHE A 377 12.34 12.01 0.35
C PHE A 377 12.52 12.70 1.71
N CYS A 378 12.11 13.97 1.87
CA CYS A 378 12.13 14.66 3.16
C CYS A 378 11.27 13.93 4.20
N VAL A 379 10.06 13.53 3.81
CA VAL A 379 9.16 12.77 4.70
C VAL A 379 9.74 11.38 4.98
N GLN A 380 10.30 10.69 3.96
CA GLN A 380 10.93 9.39 4.14
C GLN A 380 12.08 9.44 5.15
N TYR A 381 12.99 10.41 5.05
CA TYR A 381 14.06 10.57 6.04
C TYR A 381 13.54 10.98 7.42
N ARG A 382 12.49 11.81 7.48
CA ARG A 382 11.83 12.12 8.74
C ARG A 382 11.20 10.89 9.40
N LEU A 383 10.55 10.03 8.62
CA LEU A 383 9.99 8.76 9.12
C LEU A 383 11.10 7.82 9.60
N LEU A 384 12.19 7.68 8.83
CA LEU A 384 13.35 6.91 9.25
C LEU A 384 13.88 7.41 10.61
N PHE A 385 14.05 8.73 10.77
CA PHE A 385 14.51 9.32 12.03
C PHE A 385 13.54 9.09 13.20
N ASN A 386 12.27 9.26 12.92
CA ASN A 386 11.23 9.24 13.95
C ASN A 386 10.83 7.83 14.40
N CYS A 387 10.90 6.86 13.49
CA CYS A 387 10.32 5.54 13.67
C CYS A 387 11.37 4.43 13.83
N GLU A 388 12.67 4.76 13.86
CA GLU A 388 13.76 3.79 13.96
C GLU A 388 13.66 2.87 15.20
N THR A 389 13.03 3.33 16.29
CA THR A 389 12.80 2.55 17.52
C THR A 389 11.47 1.79 17.53
N ILE A 390 10.56 2.09 16.58
CA ILE A 390 9.23 1.48 16.51
C ILE A 390 9.19 0.40 15.43
N TRP A 391 9.87 0.64 14.31
CA TRP A 391 9.94 -0.30 13.20
C TRP A 391 10.81 -1.52 13.55
N PRO A 392 10.61 -2.67 12.89
CA PRO A 392 11.43 -3.85 13.15
C PRO A 392 12.93 -3.56 12.91
N GLU A 393 13.77 -3.88 13.87
CA GLU A 393 15.22 -3.58 13.84
C GLU A 393 15.91 -4.07 12.56
N LYS A 394 15.51 -5.22 12.04
CA LYS A 394 16.08 -5.81 10.80
C LYS A 394 15.71 -5.01 9.54
N LEU A 395 14.57 -4.32 9.55
CA LEU A 395 14.11 -3.54 8.38
C LEU A 395 14.72 -2.15 8.33
N VAL A 396 15.02 -1.53 9.46
CA VAL A 396 15.51 -0.14 9.49
C VAL A 396 16.78 0.06 8.65
N PRO A 397 17.85 -0.75 8.78
CA PRO A 397 19.04 -0.62 7.94
C PRO A 397 18.74 -0.80 6.44
N LEU A 398 17.86 -1.74 6.10
CA LEU A 398 17.44 -1.97 4.70
C LEU A 398 16.71 -0.76 4.12
N TRP A 399 15.79 -0.15 4.89
CA TRP A 399 15.08 1.05 4.47
C TRP A 399 16.01 2.24 4.26
N HIS A 400 17.05 2.40 5.10
CA HIS A 400 18.11 3.40 4.87
C HIS A 400 18.83 3.16 3.55
N GLN A 401 19.24 1.92 3.26
CA GLN A 401 19.93 1.56 2.02
C GLN A 401 19.08 1.80 0.78
N PHE A 402 17.85 1.29 0.77
CA PHE A 402 16.92 1.49 -0.36
C PHE A 402 16.56 2.95 -0.57
N THR A 403 16.38 3.73 0.51
CA THR A 403 16.13 5.17 0.41
C THR A 403 17.31 5.89 -0.25
N LEU A 404 18.54 5.56 0.15
CA LEU A 404 19.76 6.10 -0.45
C LEU A 404 19.84 5.74 -1.95
N TRP A 405 19.64 4.49 -2.30
CA TRP A 405 19.72 4.02 -3.69
C TRP A 405 18.69 4.66 -4.60
N LEU A 406 17.44 4.78 -4.12
CA LEU A 406 16.38 5.46 -4.87
C LEU A 406 16.67 6.96 -5.03
N LEU A 407 17.19 7.61 -4.00
CA LEU A 407 17.58 9.03 -4.09
C LEU A 407 18.67 9.22 -5.16
N VAL A 408 19.72 8.39 -5.14
CA VAL A 408 20.80 8.42 -6.13
C VAL A 408 20.27 8.12 -7.54
N PHE A 409 19.40 7.14 -7.66
CA PHE A 409 18.79 6.77 -8.95
C PHE A 409 17.98 7.94 -9.55
N VAL A 410 17.12 8.58 -8.74
CA VAL A 410 16.30 9.72 -9.16
C VAL A 410 17.21 10.89 -9.58
N LEU A 411 18.21 11.23 -8.77
CA LEU A 411 19.15 12.31 -9.07
C LEU A 411 19.97 12.03 -10.33
N ALA A 412 20.49 10.81 -10.51
CA ALA A 412 21.26 10.43 -11.67
C ALA A 412 20.43 10.52 -12.97
N ARG A 413 19.15 10.09 -12.88
CA ARG A 413 18.24 10.14 -14.01
C ARG A 413 17.90 11.58 -14.41
N GLU A 414 17.55 12.42 -13.43
CA GLU A 414 17.24 13.82 -13.69
C GLU A 414 18.44 14.61 -14.20
N SER A 415 19.60 14.41 -13.59
CA SER A 415 20.85 15.03 -14.07
C SER A 415 21.15 14.62 -15.52
N ALA A 416 20.92 13.37 -15.90
CA ALA A 416 21.10 12.91 -17.27
C ALA A 416 20.10 13.57 -18.25
N TYR A 417 18.86 13.80 -17.82
CA TYR A 417 17.85 14.53 -18.61
C TYR A 417 18.27 15.99 -18.82
N PHE A 418 18.66 16.70 -17.76
CA PHE A 418 19.10 18.11 -17.88
C PHE A 418 20.33 18.27 -18.75
N VAL A 419 21.28 17.32 -18.68
CA VAL A 419 22.45 17.34 -19.58
C VAL A 419 22.05 17.12 -21.03
N ASP A 420 21.11 16.24 -21.30
CA ASP A 420 20.59 16.03 -22.66
C ASP A 420 19.87 17.27 -23.21
N LEU A 421 19.10 17.94 -22.35
CA LEU A 421 18.44 19.20 -22.68
C LEU A 421 19.46 20.32 -23.01
N LEU A 422 20.52 20.46 -22.20
CA LEU A 422 21.57 21.45 -22.40
C LEU A 422 22.35 21.22 -23.71
N LEU A 423 22.50 19.95 -24.12
CA LEU A 423 23.25 19.56 -25.32
C LEU A 423 22.36 19.30 -26.54
N GLN A 424 21.10 19.75 -26.49
CA GLN A 424 20.14 19.68 -27.61
C GLN A 424 19.98 18.29 -28.23
N GLY A 425 19.98 17.24 -27.38
CA GLY A 425 19.79 15.84 -27.81
C GLY A 425 21.04 15.14 -28.33
N GLY A 426 22.17 15.84 -28.54
CA GLY A 426 23.45 15.26 -28.98
C GLY A 426 24.32 14.64 -27.87
N GLY A 427 23.83 14.69 -26.64
CA GLY A 427 24.64 14.42 -25.45
C GLY A 427 24.71 12.97 -24.97
N TRP A 428 24.69 11.96 -25.85
CA TRP A 428 24.68 10.54 -25.46
C TRP A 428 25.83 10.17 -24.50
N THR A 429 27.03 10.55 -24.84
CA THR A 429 28.23 10.36 -24.02
C THR A 429 28.10 11.03 -22.64
N TRP A 430 27.61 12.27 -22.61
CA TRP A 430 27.42 13.03 -21.39
C TRP A 430 26.36 12.42 -20.48
N ARG A 431 25.26 11.90 -21.03
CA ARG A 431 24.26 11.14 -20.25
C ARG A 431 24.87 9.92 -19.59
N TYR A 432 25.73 9.20 -20.30
CA TYR A 432 26.47 8.08 -19.71
C TYR A 432 27.41 8.53 -18.60
N CYS A 433 28.15 9.61 -18.79
CA CYS A 433 29.04 10.17 -17.77
C CYS A 433 28.28 10.55 -16.50
N VAL A 434 27.17 11.26 -16.63
CA VAL A 434 26.36 11.69 -15.45
C VAL A 434 25.81 10.51 -14.68
N ARG A 435 25.37 9.44 -15.35
CA ARG A 435 24.91 8.21 -14.70
C ARG A 435 26.00 7.51 -13.88
N GLY A 436 27.27 7.77 -14.17
CA GLY A 436 28.41 7.35 -13.35
C GLY A 436 28.76 8.39 -12.28
N VAL A 437 28.88 9.66 -12.68
CA VAL A 437 29.34 10.75 -11.80
C VAL A 437 28.43 10.95 -10.59
N VAL A 438 27.11 10.93 -10.76
CA VAL A 438 26.16 11.18 -9.66
C VAL A 438 26.23 10.11 -8.57
N PRO A 439 26.14 8.80 -8.86
CA PRO A 439 26.38 7.76 -7.86
C PRO A 439 27.79 7.82 -7.27
N GLY A 440 28.79 8.11 -8.12
CA GLY A 440 30.17 8.30 -7.67
C GLY A 440 30.32 9.43 -6.67
N ALA A 441 29.73 10.59 -6.94
CA ALA A 441 29.74 11.73 -6.05
C ALA A 441 29.06 11.41 -4.69
N MET A 442 27.97 10.65 -4.70
CA MET A 442 27.33 10.19 -3.48
C MET A 442 28.24 9.27 -2.66
N VAL A 443 28.85 8.28 -3.28
CA VAL A 443 29.80 7.39 -2.60
C VAL A 443 31.00 8.21 -2.05
N MET A 444 31.56 9.12 -2.84
CA MET A 444 32.62 10.01 -2.41
C MET A 444 32.22 10.89 -1.23
N PHE A 445 30.99 11.43 -1.24
CA PHE A 445 30.45 12.22 -0.14
C PHE A 445 30.34 11.37 1.15
N ILE A 446 29.79 10.16 1.07
CA ILE A 446 29.71 9.24 2.21
C ILE A 446 31.12 8.94 2.74
N LEU A 447 32.06 8.58 1.87
CA LEU A 447 33.42 8.25 2.28
C LEU A 447 34.18 9.44 2.88
N SER A 448 33.96 10.67 2.41
CA SER A 448 34.70 11.85 2.84
C SER A 448 34.08 12.60 4.02
N LYS A 449 32.76 12.66 4.09
CA LYS A 449 32.01 13.46 5.07
C LYS A 449 31.07 12.63 5.95
N GLY A 450 30.85 11.35 5.63
CA GLY A 450 29.88 10.49 6.32
C GLY A 450 30.12 10.39 7.81
N ASP A 451 31.37 10.29 8.25
CA ASP A 451 31.75 10.22 9.67
C ASP A 451 31.36 11.46 10.48
N ARG A 452 31.19 12.62 9.81
CA ARG A 452 30.74 13.87 10.43
C ARG A 452 29.24 13.94 10.61
N LEU A 453 28.47 13.13 9.89
CA LEU A 453 27.02 13.07 9.97
C LEU A 453 26.61 12.10 11.08
N THR A 454 26.26 12.63 12.25
CA THR A 454 25.85 11.82 13.40
C THR A 454 24.66 10.94 13.08
N TRP A 455 23.69 11.45 12.36
CA TRP A 455 22.55 10.74 11.79
C TRP A 455 22.40 11.15 10.32
N PRO A 456 22.02 10.23 9.42
CA PRO A 456 21.83 8.79 9.63
C PRO A 456 23.12 7.97 9.52
N VAL A 457 24.18 8.54 8.95
CA VAL A 457 25.34 7.81 8.41
C VAL A 457 26.17 7.14 9.51
N ARG A 458 26.55 7.89 10.55
CA ARG A 458 27.36 7.34 11.66
C ARG A 458 26.58 6.32 12.49
N ARG A 459 25.27 6.56 12.72
CA ARG A 459 24.42 5.65 13.49
C ARG A 459 24.20 4.31 12.80
N PHE A 460 24.06 4.32 11.48
CA PHE A 460 23.88 3.13 10.65
C PHE A 460 25.10 2.89 9.75
N HIS A 461 26.31 2.92 10.35
CA HIS A 461 27.57 2.87 9.63
C HIS A 461 27.63 1.74 8.60
N ASP A 462 27.35 0.49 9.01
CA ASP A 462 27.39 -0.67 8.11
C ASP A 462 26.34 -0.59 6.98
N ALA A 463 25.20 0.07 7.24
CA ALA A 463 24.17 0.27 6.21
C ALA A 463 24.58 1.30 5.15
N TYR A 464 25.36 2.32 5.51
CA TYR A 464 25.77 3.36 4.57
C TYR A 464 27.12 3.08 3.93
N PHE A 465 28.15 2.77 4.73
CA PHE A 465 29.52 2.54 4.23
C PHE A 465 29.72 1.14 3.66
N GLY A 466 29.05 0.13 4.24
CA GLY A 466 29.09 -1.25 3.79
C GLY A 466 28.20 -1.48 2.57
N VAL A 467 27.03 -2.04 2.78
CA VAL A 467 26.09 -2.43 1.70
C VAL A 467 25.56 -1.22 0.93
N GLY A 468 25.24 -0.11 1.63
CA GLY A 468 24.70 1.11 1.04
C GLY A 468 25.60 1.75 -0.01
N ALA A 469 26.92 1.79 0.24
CA ALA A 469 27.91 2.23 -0.74
C ALA A 469 28.39 1.08 -1.64
N GLY A 470 28.39 -0.16 -1.15
CA GLY A 470 28.92 -1.33 -1.86
C GLY A 470 28.19 -1.65 -3.16
N LEU A 471 26.85 -1.61 -3.17
CA LEU A 471 26.07 -1.83 -4.39
C LEU A 471 26.30 -0.73 -5.45
N PRO A 472 26.25 0.57 -5.12
CA PRO A 472 26.71 1.62 -6.03
C PRO A 472 28.14 1.41 -6.53
N VAL A 473 29.09 1.03 -5.68
CA VAL A 473 30.47 0.77 -6.07
C VAL A 473 30.56 -0.37 -7.09
N LEU A 474 29.83 -1.46 -6.90
CA LEU A 474 29.72 -2.54 -7.87
C LEU A 474 29.16 -2.05 -9.21
N TYR A 475 28.11 -1.24 -9.17
CA TYR A 475 27.57 -0.58 -10.36
C TYR A 475 28.61 0.30 -11.05
N LEU A 476 29.36 1.12 -10.31
CA LEU A 476 30.40 2.00 -10.86
C LEU A 476 31.53 1.21 -11.51
N PHE A 477 31.93 0.09 -10.92
CA PHE A 477 32.93 -0.80 -11.50
C PHE A 477 32.40 -1.42 -12.81
N ALA A 478 31.22 -1.98 -12.80
CA ALA A 478 30.57 -2.51 -14.01
C ALA A 478 30.42 -1.43 -15.09
N TRP A 479 30.04 -0.22 -14.72
CA TRP A 479 29.95 0.94 -15.62
C TRP A 479 31.32 1.25 -16.22
N ALA A 480 32.40 1.31 -15.41
CA ALA A 480 33.74 1.62 -15.87
C ALA A 480 34.31 0.55 -16.84
N VAL A 481 33.85 -0.69 -16.73
CA VAL A 481 34.19 -1.76 -17.69
C VAL A 481 33.37 -1.65 -18.97
N LEU A 482 32.06 -1.53 -18.86
CA LEU A 482 31.14 -1.55 -20.01
C LEU A 482 31.26 -0.31 -20.89
N VAL A 483 31.65 0.83 -20.33
CA VAL A 483 31.81 2.07 -21.09
C VAL A 483 32.88 1.97 -22.16
N ASN A 484 33.82 1.03 -22.05
CA ASN A 484 34.86 0.78 -23.07
C ASN A 484 34.28 0.28 -24.41
N LEU A 485 33.04 -0.21 -24.42
CA LEU A 485 32.34 -0.64 -25.64
C LEU A 485 31.74 0.54 -26.44
N HIS A 486 31.81 1.77 -25.91
CA HIS A 486 31.26 2.96 -26.53
C HIS A 486 32.38 3.87 -27.11
N HIS A 487 32.12 4.47 -28.26
CA HIS A 487 33.06 5.35 -28.93
C HIS A 487 33.31 6.68 -28.21
N GLY A 488 32.40 7.12 -27.33
CA GLY A 488 32.63 8.27 -26.45
C GLY A 488 32.69 9.62 -27.17
N ASN A 489 31.80 9.90 -28.12
CA ASN A 489 31.76 11.18 -28.82
C ASN A 489 31.52 12.33 -27.84
N PRO A 490 32.49 13.26 -27.63
CA PRO A 490 32.38 14.34 -26.65
C PRO A 490 31.59 15.56 -27.14
N ALA A 491 30.97 15.51 -28.29
CA ALA A 491 30.26 16.68 -28.84
C ALA A 491 29.46 17.44 -27.74
N PRO A 492 29.50 18.77 -27.71
CA PRO A 492 30.09 19.73 -28.66
C PRO A 492 31.60 19.93 -28.55
N LEU A 493 32.28 19.30 -27.57
CA LEU A 493 33.71 19.40 -27.40
C LEU A 493 34.47 18.57 -28.48
N LYS A 494 35.73 18.95 -28.76
CA LYS A 494 36.62 18.13 -29.60
C LYS A 494 37.15 16.95 -28.78
N PHE A 495 37.33 15.82 -29.44
CA PHE A 495 37.93 14.65 -28.78
C PHE A 495 39.41 14.92 -28.49
N VAL A 496 39.83 14.73 -27.25
CA VAL A 496 41.22 14.77 -26.80
C VAL A 496 41.48 13.51 -25.97
N PRO A 497 42.46 12.67 -26.38
CA PRO A 497 42.77 11.43 -25.66
C PRO A 497 43.08 11.70 -24.19
N LEU A 498 42.55 10.86 -23.26
CA LEU A 498 42.67 10.94 -21.82
C LEU A 498 41.92 12.11 -21.15
N ILE A 499 41.58 13.19 -21.90
CA ILE A 499 40.86 14.35 -21.40
C ILE A 499 39.38 14.32 -21.87
N ASN A 500 38.98 13.30 -22.56
CA ASN A 500 37.61 13.08 -22.95
C ASN A 500 36.70 12.90 -21.69
N PRO A 501 35.51 13.48 -21.64
CA PRO A 501 34.56 13.34 -20.51
C PRO A 501 34.37 11.90 -20.06
N MET A 502 34.29 10.94 -20.98
CA MET A 502 34.06 9.53 -20.66
C MET A 502 35.30 8.91 -19.96
N GLU A 503 36.50 9.24 -20.40
CA GLU A 503 37.75 8.74 -19.82
C GLU A 503 38.01 9.37 -18.45
N LEU A 504 37.78 10.68 -18.32
CA LEU A 504 37.87 11.37 -17.02
C LEU A 504 36.86 10.79 -16.00
N THR A 505 35.63 10.54 -16.43
CA THR A 505 34.63 9.87 -15.60
C THR A 505 35.12 8.48 -15.17
N GLN A 506 35.64 7.69 -16.11
CA GLN A 506 36.13 6.34 -15.81
C GLN A 506 37.28 6.36 -14.79
N ILE A 507 38.23 7.28 -14.94
CA ILE A 507 39.34 7.47 -13.96
C ILE A 507 38.76 7.84 -12.59
N TYR A 508 37.86 8.79 -12.55
CA TYR A 508 37.17 9.20 -11.31
C TYR A 508 36.46 8.04 -10.61
N LEU A 509 35.73 7.22 -11.36
CA LEU A 509 35.01 6.07 -10.80
C LEU A 509 35.95 4.98 -10.29
N LEU A 510 37.00 4.65 -11.03
CA LEU A 510 38.01 3.70 -10.59
C LEU A 510 38.73 4.16 -9.31
N PHE A 511 38.99 5.46 -9.19
CA PHE A 511 39.53 6.05 -7.96
C PHE A 511 38.54 5.87 -6.77
N ILE A 512 37.25 6.08 -6.97
CA ILE A 512 36.23 5.86 -5.92
C ILE A 512 36.16 4.40 -5.51
N VAL A 513 36.11 3.49 -6.47
CA VAL A 513 36.13 2.03 -6.22
C VAL A 513 37.34 1.65 -5.36
N MET A 514 38.52 2.12 -5.73
CA MET A 514 39.74 1.88 -4.98
C MET A 514 39.67 2.46 -3.56
N LEU A 515 39.21 3.71 -3.44
CA LEU A 515 39.09 4.39 -2.16
C LEU A 515 38.13 3.64 -1.21
N TRP A 516 36.99 3.17 -1.73
CA TRP A 516 36.03 2.40 -0.95
C TRP A 516 36.63 1.07 -0.48
N ILE A 517 37.26 0.31 -1.36
CA ILE A 517 37.91 -0.97 -1.00
C ILE A 517 38.94 -0.75 0.11
N VAL A 518 39.76 0.30 -0.01
CA VAL A 518 40.82 0.61 0.98
C VAL A 518 40.21 0.99 2.33
N ARG A 519 39.15 1.78 2.33
CA ARG A 519 38.47 2.21 3.58
C ARG A 519 37.66 1.13 4.23
N GLN A 520 37.07 0.22 3.46
CA GLN A 520 36.13 -0.82 3.95
C GLN A 520 36.82 -2.20 4.11
N LYS A 521 38.14 -2.27 4.26
CA LYS A 521 38.87 -3.53 4.41
C LYS A 521 38.32 -4.40 5.55
N GLU A 522 38.06 -3.82 6.71
CA GLU A 522 37.57 -4.57 7.87
C GLU A 522 36.16 -5.11 7.67
N TRP A 523 35.31 -4.34 7.00
CA TRP A 523 33.97 -4.77 6.65
C TRP A 523 34.00 -5.91 5.62
N LEU A 524 34.87 -5.81 4.59
CA LEU A 524 35.05 -6.83 3.57
C LEU A 524 35.58 -8.15 4.15
N ARG A 525 36.44 -8.10 5.17
CA ARG A 525 36.97 -9.29 5.86
C ARG A 525 35.85 -10.13 6.52
N ARG A 526 34.70 -9.53 6.91
CA ARG A 526 33.56 -10.27 7.46
C ARG A 526 32.95 -11.25 6.45
N PHE A 527 33.23 -11.08 5.16
CA PHE A 527 32.75 -11.94 4.08
C PHE A 527 33.88 -12.82 3.49
N ASP A 528 34.90 -13.11 4.26
CA ASP A 528 36.11 -13.82 3.81
C ASP A 528 36.82 -13.20 2.58
N PHE A 529 36.39 -11.98 2.22
CA PHE A 529 37.03 -11.24 1.16
C PHE A 529 38.19 -10.42 1.76
N GLN A 530 39.41 -10.97 1.65
CA GLN A 530 40.62 -10.26 2.01
C GLN A 530 41.25 -9.71 0.73
N PRO A 531 40.99 -8.46 0.37
CA PRO A 531 41.67 -7.84 -0.74
C PRO A 531 43.10 -7.54 -0.30
N ASP A 532 43.98 -8.57 -0.42
CA ASP A 532 45.39 -8.37 -0.26
C ASP A 532 45.84 -7.30 -1.24
N ARG A 533 46.85 -6.50 -0.84
CA ARG A 533 47.39 -5.46 -1.70
C ARG A 533 47.70 -5.93 -3.14
N PRO A 534 48.20 -7.17 -3.39
CA PRO A 534 48.43 -7.66 -4.74
C PRO A 534 47.15 -7.77 -5.58
N VAL A 535 46.06 -8.35 -5.05
CA VAL A 535 44.79 -8.54 -5.78
C VAL A 535 44.18 -7.20 -6.16
N LEU A 536 44.17 -6.24 -5.22
CA LEU A 536 43.65 -4.89 -5.47
C LEU A 536 44.47 -4.19 -6.57
N ASN A 537 45.79 -4.29 -6.50
CA ASN A 537 46.67 -3.73 -7.53
C ASN A 537 46.42 -4.35 -8.91
N ILE A 538 46.17 -5.66 -8.97
CA ILE A 538 45.84 -6.36 -10.22
C ILE A 538 44.54 -5.82 -10.81
N MET A 539 43.48 -5.65 -9.99
CA MET A 539 42.22 -5.09 -10.46
C MET A 539 42.39 -3.67 -11.03
N VAL A 540 43.17 -2.82 -10.34
CA VAL A 540 43.46 -1.46 -10.80
C VAL A 540 44.26 -1.46 -12.09
N TYR A 541 45.30 -2.30 -12.18
CA TYR A 541 46.09 -2.43 -13.41
C TYR A 541 45.25 -2.95 -14.58
N LEU A 542 44.41 -3.95 -14.37
CA LEU A 542 43.53 -4.48 -15.40
C LEU A 542 42.53 -3.41 -15.88
N ALA A 543 41.90 -2.69 -14.96
CA ALA A 543 40.97 -1.61 -15.30
C ALA A 543 41.67 -0.46 -16.04
N GLY A 544 42.88 -0.07 -15.60
CA GLY A 544 43.74 0.90 -16.31
C GLY A 544 44.16 0.43 -17.69
N PHE A 545 44.51 -0.85 -17.84
CA PHE A 545 44.83 -1.44 -19.13
C PHE A 545 43.64 -1.42 -20.09
N LEU A 546 42.45 -1.77 -19.63
CA LEU A 546 41.21 -1.67 -20.43
C LEU A 546 40.90 -0.22 -20.84
N LEU A 547 41.10 0.74 -19.93
CA LEU A 547 40.94 2.18 -20.22
C LEU A 547 41.91 2.59 -21.36
N LEU A 548 43.20 2.24 -21.27
CA LEU A 548 44.17 2.61 -22.27
C LEU A 548 43.86 2.00 -23.64
N ASN A 549 43.43 0.73 -23.69
CA ASN A 549 42.98 0.08 -24.92
C ASN A 549 41.81 0.83 -25.57
N ALA A 550 40.81 1.21 -24.77
CA ALA A 550 39.66 1.98 -25.25
C ALA A 550 40.05 3.39 -25.71
N THR A 551 41.00 4.05 -25.02
CA THR A 551 41.52 5.36 -25.42
C THR A 551 42.22 5.29 -26.76
N VAL A 552 43.04 4.27 -27.03
CA VAL A 552 43.68 4.05 -28.33
C VAL A 552 42.62 3.80 -29.41
N ALA A 553 41.63 2.95 -29.15
CA ALA A 553 40.56 2.66 -30.08
C ALA A 553 39.76 3.92 -30.44
N ARG A 554 39.41 4.75 -29.44
CA ARG A 554 38.70 6.02 -29.62
C ARG A 554 39.57 7.03 -30.40
N THR A 555 40.85 7.13 -30.08
CA THR A 555 41.77 8.01 -30.78
C THR A 555 41.81 7.68 -32.27
N ILE A 556 41.92 6.42 -32.62
CA ILE A 556 41.96 5.96 -34.02
C ILE A 556 40.60 6.19 -34.68
N HIS A 557 39.48 5.96 -33.95
CA HIS A 557 38.14 6.25 -34.44
C HIS A 557 38.00 7.73 -34.83
N PHE A 558 38.39 8.66 -33.95
CA PHE A 558 38.14 10.10 -34.17
C PHE A 558 39.18 10.73 -35.14
N TYR A 559 40.43 10.30 -35.14
CA TYR A 559 41.46 10.93 -35.98
C TYR A 559 41.73 10.19 -37.29
N ALA A 560 41.54 8.87 -37.32
CA ALA A 560 41.72 8.08 -38.54
C ALA A 560 40.42 7.59 -39.17
N HIS A 561 39.25 8.03 -38.61
CA HIS A 561 37.90 7.71 -39.12
C HIS A 561 37.58 6.21 -39.23
N VAL A 562 38.23 5.37 -38.42
CA VAL A 562 37.95 3.92 -38.35
C VAL A 562 36.65 3.69 -37.58
N PRO A 563 35.70 2.90 -38.11
CA PRO A 563 34.45 2.61 -37.39
C PRO A 563 34.73 1.96 -36.04
N TYR A 564 34.06 2.47 -34.95
CA TYR A 564 34.19 1.91 -33.59
C TYR A 564 33.28 0.66 -33.44
N THR A 565 33.60 -0.35 -34.24
CA THR A 565 32.95 -1.67 -34.24
C THR A 565 34.01 -2.75 -34.17
N GLY A 566 33.67 -3.93 -33.66
CA GLY A 566 34.63 -5.03 -33.55
C GLY A 566 35.26 -5.37 -34.89
N THR A 567 34.52 -5.42 -35.98
CA THR A 567 35.01 -5.67 -37.34
C THR A 567 35.85 -4.54 -37.88
N GLY A 568 35.41 -3.27 -37.69
CA GLY A 568 36.14 -2.10 -38.17
C GLY A 568 37.53 -1.95 -37.50
N LEU A 569 37.58 -2.12 -36.17
CA LEU A 569 38.84 -2.09 -35.42
C LEU A 569 39.74 -3.29 -35.75
N TYR A 570 39.17 -4.49 -35.92
CA TYR A 570 39.94 -5.68 -36.26
C TYR A 570 40.61 -5.56 -37.63
N GLN A 571 39.95 -5.00 -38.63
CA GLN A 571 40.47 -4.82 -40.00
C GLN A 571 41.43 -3.65 -40.14
N SER A 572 41.51 -2.75 -39.17
CA SER A 572 42.37 -1.57 -39.23
C SER A 572 43.80 -1.90 -38.87
N VAL A 573 44.71 -1.87 -39.86
CA VAL A 573 46.13 -2.05 -39.67
C VAL A 573 46.69 -1.06 -38.64
N LEU A 574 46.27 0.20 -38.71
CA LEU A 574 46.65 1.25 -37.77
C LEU A 574 46.28 0.90 -36.32
N PHE A 575 45.05 0.39 -36.10
CA PHE A 575 44.61 -0.03 -34.77
C PHE A 575 45.42 -1.24 -34.29
N GLN A 576 45.65 -2.23 -35.14
CA GLN A 576 46.40 -3.42 -34.76
C GLN A 576 47.83 -3.08 -34.37
N ALA A 577 48.49 -2.20 -35.11
CA ALA A 577 49.82 -1.72 -34.78
C ALA A 577 49.87 -0.92 -33.46
N ALA A 578 48.95 0.01 -33.29
CA ALA A 578 48.87 0.84 -32.07
C ALA A 578 48.61 0.01 -30.81
N ILE A 579 47.71 -0.98 -30.88
CA ILE A 579 47.43 -1.89 -29.76
C ILE A 579 48.65 -2.77 -29.45
N SER A 580 49.37 -3.28 -30.45
CA SER A 580 50.61 -4.07 -30.24
C SER A 580 51.68 -3.22 -29.55
N MET A 581 51.84 -1.95 -29.96
CA MET A 581 52.74 -1.00 -29.28
C MET A 581 52.33 -0.73 -27.84
N LEU A 582 51.04 -0.45 -27.60
CA LEU A 582 50.50 -0.22 -26.25
C LEU A 582 50.73 -1.42 -25.33
N TRP A 583 50.41 -2.63 -25.80
CA TRP A 583 50.64 -3.86 -25.01
C TRP A 583 52.11 -4.12 -24.75
N GLY A 584 53.01 -3.88 -25.76
CA GLY A 584 54.44 -3.98 -25.60
C GLY A 584 55.02 -3.01 -24.56
N ILE A 585 54.63 -1.73 -24.63
CA ILE A 585 55.02 -0.71 -23.64
C ILE A 585 54.51 -1.08 -22.25
N THR A 586 53.27 -1.52 -22.15
CA THR A 586 52.66 -1.95 -20.88
C THR A 586 53.39 -3.14 -20.29
N ALA A 587 53.75 -4.13 -21.10
CA ALA A 587 54.56 -5.29 -20.70
C ALA A 587 55.92 -4.86 -20.15
N LEU A 588 56.63 -3.96 -20.86
CA LEU A 588 57.92 -3.43 -20.45
C LEU A 588 57.84 -2.68 -19.10
N ILE A 589 56.88 -1.75 -18.95
CA ILE A 589 56.70 -0.99 -17.70
C ILE A 589 56.34 -1.92 -16.54
N THR A 590 55.46 -2.92 -16.79
CA THR A 590 55.01 -3.86 -15.76
C THR A 590 56.18 -4.78 -15.31
N THR A 591 56.97 -5.33 -16.25
CA THR A 591 58.09 -6.20 -15.92
C THR A 591 59.23 -5.44 -15.22
N LEU A 592 59.61 -4.23 -15.70
CA LEU A 592 60.62 -3.38 -15.04
C LEU A 592 60.17 -2.98 -13.62
N GLY A 593 58.90 -2.57 -13.46
CA GLY A 593 58.36 -2.22 -12.14
C GLY A 593 58.33 -3.42 -11.19
N ALA A 594 58.01 -4.60 -11.71
CA ALA A 594 58.00 -5.86 -10.96
C ALA A 594 59.41 -6.28 -10.50
N THR A 595 60.38 -6.16 -11.37
CA THR A 595 61.79 -6.45 -11.04
C THR A 595 62.29 -5.54 -9.92
N ARG A 596 62.06 -4.20 -10.03
CA ARG A 596 62.42 -3.23 -8.99
C ARG A 596 61.75 -3.49 -7.64
N LYS A 597 60.51 -3.98 -7.64
CA LYS A 597 59.75 -4.28 -6.42
C LYS A 597 59.88 -5.72 -5.93
N GLY A 598 60.63 -6.58 -6.63
CA GLY A 598 60.80 -7.99 -6.30
C GLY A 598 59.53 -8.82 -6.39
N SER A 599 58.50 -8.37 -7.17
CA SER A 599 57.22 -9.04 -7.26
C SER A 599 57.12 -10.02 -8.42
N ARG A 600 57.32 -11.32 -8.16
CA ARG A 600 57.31 -12.37 -9.18
C ARG A 600 55.95 -12.46 -9.92
N LEU A 601 54.83 -12.31 -9.20
CA LEU A 601 53.47 -12.39 -9.80
C LEU A 601 53.24 -11.28 -10.83
N VAL A 602 53.60 -10.04 -10.50
CA VAL A 602 53.46 -8.89 -11.41
C VAL A 602 54.39 -9.03 -12.61
N TRP A 603 55.57 -9.60 -12.41
CA TRP A 603 56.53 -9.90 -13.51
C TRP A 603 55.90 -10.92 -14.49
N ILE A 604 55.32 -12.01 -13.97
CA ILE A 604 54.64 -13.04 -14.79
C ILE A 604 53.51 -12.42 -15.61
N ILE A 605 52.71 -11.49 -15.02
CA ILE A 605 51.64 -10.79 -15.75
C ILE A 605 52.24 -9.98 -16.92
N GLY A 606 53.30 -9.22 -16.69
CA GLY A 606 53.98 -8.47 -17.75
C GLY A 606 54.52 -9.37 -18.87
N ALA A 607 55.16 -10.48 -18.49
CA ALA A 607 55.65 -11.48 -19.44
C ALA A 607 54.51 -12.16 -20.24
N SER A 608 53.38 -12.40 -19.60
CA SER A 608 52.19 -12.95 -20.27
C SER A 608 51.61 -11.96 -21.31
N ILE A 609 51.59 -10.65 -21.00
CA ILE A 609 51.17 -9.60 -21.95
C ILE A 609 52.12 -9.60 -23.15
N LEU A 610 53.42 -9.68 -22.93
CA LEU A 610 54.41 -9.74 -24.02
C LEU A 610 54.20 -11.00 -24.89
N SER A 611 53.99 -12.15 -24.26
CA SER A 611 53.68 -13.39 -24.99
C SER A 611 52.42 -13.27 -25.86
N LEU A 612 51.37 -12.59 -25.35
CA LEU A 612 50.16 -12.28 -26.13
C LEU A 612 50.48 -11.37 -27.33
N VAL A 613 51.34 -10.37 -27.17
CA VAL A 613 51.81 -9.51 -28.29
C VAL A 613 52.49 -10.33 -29.37
N VAL A 614 53.36 -11.26 -28.97
CA VAL A 614 54.06 -12.14 -29.93
C VAL A 614 53.06 -13.05 -30.66
N ILE A 615 52.17 -13.69 -29.93
CA ILE A 615 51.14 -14.56 -30.54
C ILE A 615 50.24 -13.75 -31.49
N LYS A 616 49.77 -12.55 -31.05
CA LYS A 616 49.00 -11.64 -31.90
C LYS A 616 49.74 -11.24 -33.17
N LEU A 617 51.03 -10.92 -33.06
CA LEU A 617 51.85 -10.57 -34.21
C LEU A 617 51.82 -11.69 -35.27
N PHE A 618 52.00 -12.96 -34.85
CA PHE A 618 51.96 -14.09 -35.76
C PHE A 618 50.59 -14.37 -36.35
N LEU A 619 49.54 -14.32 -35.55
CA LEU A 619 48.20 -14.76 -35.96
C LEU A 619 47.42 -13.66 -36.66
N VAL A 620 47.62 -12.39 -36.30
CA VAL A 620 46.78 -11.25 -36.75
C VAL A 620 47.59 -10.28 -37.63
N ASP A 621 48.68 -9.75 -37.11
CA ASP A 621 49.37 -8.63 -37.77
C ASP A 621 50.10 -9.08 -39.03
N LEU A 622 50.54 -10.35 -39.10
CA LEU A 622 51.25 -10.91 -40.26
C LEU A 622 50.35 -11.58 -41.29
N ALA A 623 49.11 -11.90 -40.96
CA ALA A 623 48.23 -12.68 -41.82
C ALA A 623 47.81 -11.99 -43.13
N GLY A 624 47.96 -10.64 -43.27
CA GLY A 624 47.56 -9.89 -44.43
C GLY A 624 48.50 -8.79 -44.89
N THR A 625 49.75 -8.73 -44.40
CA THR A 625 50.65 -7.59 -44.62
C THR A 625 51.79 -7.91 -45.60
N GLY A 626 52.25 -6.89 -46.33
CA GLY A 626 53.41 -7.01 -47.20
C GLY A 626 54.73 -7.20 -46.44
N THR A 627 55.78 -7.64 -47.16
CA THR A 627 57.12 -8.05 -46.59
C THR A 627 57.78 -6.97 -45.72
N VAL A 628 57.65 -5.69 -46.10
CA VAL A 628 58.24 -4.56 -45.34
C VAL A 628 57.58 -4.34 -43.96
N ALA A 629 56.23 -4.40 -43.89
CA ALA A 629 55.51 -4.26 -42.64
C ALA A 629 55.82 -5.40 -41.68
N ARG A 630 56.04 -6.61 -42.17
CA ARG A 630 56.48 -7.75 -41.37
C ARG A 630 57.87 -7.51 -40.76
N ILE A 631 58.82 -7.03 -41.54
CA ILE A 631 60.25 -6.75 -41.08
C ILE A 631 60.19 -5.68 -39.96
N ILE A 632 59.48 -4.59 -40.14
CA ILE A 632 59.34 -3.52 -39.12
C ILE A 632 58.75 -4.05 -37.83
N SER A 633 57.70 -4.84 -37.93
CA SER A 633 57.01 -5.43 -36.75
C SER A 633 57.91 -6.41 -35.99
N PHE A 634 58.66 -7.26 -36.71
CA PHE A 634 59.62 -8.16 -36.10
C PHE A 634 60.78 -7.43 -35.42
N LEU A 635 61.39 -6.41 -36.05
CA LEU A 635 62.41 -5.58 -35.45
C LEU A 635 61.94 -4.86 -34.20
N GLY A 636 60.73 -4.30 -34.24
CA GLY A 636 60.11 -3.59 -33.08
C GLY A 636 59.89 -4.51 -31.89
N VAL A 637 59.16 -5.63 -32.07
CA VAL A 637 58.89 -6.59 -31.02
C VAL A 637 60.17 -7.33 -30.57
N GLY A 638 61.02 -7.71 -31.47
CA GLY A 638 62.35 -8.32 -31.13
C GLY A 638 63.24 -7.43 -30.28
N SER A 639 63.31 -6.14 -30.63
CA SER A 639 64.01 -5.14 -29.82
C SER A 639 63.42 -4.98 -28.44
N LEU A 640 62.09 -4.97 -28.34
CA LEU A 640 61.39 -4.88 -27.08
C LEU A 640 61.63 -6.11 -26.20
N MET A 641 61.64 -7.32 -26.78
CA MET A 641 61.99 -8.55 -26.06
C MET A 641 63.39 -8.55 -25.53
N LEU A 642 64.39 -8.08 -26.34
CA LEU A 642 65.73 -7.93 -25.90
C LEU A 642 65.86 -6.91 -24.76
N LEU A 643 65.25 -5.78 -24.85
CA LEU A 643 65.17 -4.77 -23.79
C LEU A 643 64.63 -5.35 -22.49
N ILE A 644 63.47 -6.07 -22.56
CA ILE A 644 62.90 -6.73 -21.39
C ILE A 644 63.82 -7.79 -20.82
N GLY A 645 64.42 -8.64 -21.65
CA GLY A 645 65.32 -9.67 -21.20
C GLY A 645 66.59 -9.11 -20.49
N TYR A 646 67.10 -7.99 -20.99
CA TYR A 646 68.29 -7.33 -20.42
C TYR A 646 67.97 -6.53 -19.14
N PHE A 647 66.94 -5.71 -19.15
CA PHE A 647 66.59 -4.77 -18.04
C PHE A 647 65.69 -5.34 -16.98
N SER A 648 65.01 -6.46 -17.22
CA SER A 648 64.01 -7.01 -16.33
C SER A 648 64.15 -8.51 -16.06
N PRO A 649 65.25 -8.95 -15.39
CA PRO A 649 65.44 -10.36 -15.02
C PRO A 649 64.34 -10.82 -14.05
N LEU A 650 63.99 -12.12 -14.10
CA LEU A 650 62.97 -12.73 -13.26
C LEU A 650 63.31 -12.52 -11.76
N PRO A 651 62.47 -11.94 -10.94
CA PRO A 651 62.65 -11.81 -9.49
C PRO A 651 62.83 -13.19 -8.82
N PRO A 652 63.78 -13.36 -7.84
CA PRO A 652 63.92 -14.61 -7.13
C PRO A 652 62.58 -15.03 -6.41
N ALA A 653 62.40 -16.36 -6.28
CA ALA A 653 61.32 -16.88 -5.50
C ALA A 653 61.49 -16.47 -4.03
N ARG A 654 60.53 -15.81 -3.42
CA ARG A 654 60.53 -15.53 -1.99
C ARG A 654 60.32 -16.85 -1.28
N ASN A 655 61.37 -17.44 -0.71
CA ASN A 655 61.22 -18.56 0.21
C ASN A 655 60.33 -18.10 1.32
N GLN A 656 59.16 -18.75 1.48
CA GLN A 656 58.39 -18.64 2.72
C GLN A 656 59.29 -19.27 3.79
N GLU A 657 59.99 -18.46 4.56
CA GLU A 657 60.53 -18.92 5.82
C GLU A 657 59.31 -19.35 6.67
N VAL A 658 59.24 -20.65 6.86
CA VAL A 658 58.37 -21.31 7.82
C VAL A 658 58.82 -20.84 9.20
N SER A 659 58.02 -19.99 9.84
CA SER A 659 58.09 -19.75 11.28
C SER A 659 56.70 -19.71 11.87
#